data_d45e8cfdce4567a55b70bbcde2b0ea68
#
_entry.id   d45e8cfdce4567a55b70bbcde2b0ea68
#
_cell.length_a   1.000
_cell.length_b   1.000
_cell.length_c   1.000
_cell.angle_alpha   90.00
_cell.angle_beta   90.00
_cell.angle_gamma   90.00
#
_symmetry.space_group_name_H-M   'P 1'
#
loop_
_entity.id
_entity.type
_entity.pdbx_description
1 polymer ?
#
loop_
_entity_poly.entity_id
_entity_poly.type
_entity_poly.pdbx_seq_one_letter_code
_entity_poly.pdbx_strand_id
1 'polypeptide(L)'
;MNALTSPGLVVAGAVALASTVFTVPAHAVASDAVPAGSYAFTVKVSLGADDTARACSGALVAPDWILTAASCFAENPAVPVVAAGKPALDTTASVGGTSSRVVQLVPRSGRDVVLARLSRPVTAVAPVSVGTVSPVAGEQLVASGWGRTATEWVPTSPHATGFVVNAVSADDLDVSGVGGAVCKGDTGGPLLREANGTTELVGINSRSWQGGCLGQTETRTGAVAARADDLATWVSDTVGKAPVTDFNCDGVEDIAVADPAAAVGGDADAGLVRIVLGGGKGTQEITQDLDWVAGGSEAGDEFGQALATVDYDEDGCTDLVVGTPGEDLDTATDAGMIDILHGAPGGLGTGTVKDTHYEQGAGNGSLSASASETGDLMGASLAAGVTRAGEPFVIAGAPGEGVDTSAGAGMAVYIHGTTNVVIHQDRLDVPGAVEPGDGFGGAVAADSNHIVVAAPHEAIDTDADAGNLVVFDPNTLNSEDRPTPLFGLDQDLDTVGGGAEAGDLFGASVALVPYRPSGTASATESILAVGSPGEALSVNDVTKAGAGLVQSFRIRADGGYGQLNTYESGTADDDVSGTSEAGDHFGQALTAVNTAPRAVSTAATMKLAVGIPDEAVGTTASAGAITTFSLLGAPGDGERWIETGDGDGVPGTPGAKQYLGKYIHYTSTALYVGMPFGPSAHGTLYALPLSNVTAGGTIAPVTTYQPGTGGLPAAGVRFGYAAR
;
A
#
# COMPACT_ATOMS: atom_id res chain seq x y z
N MET A 1 -54.89 -29.77 71.08
CA MET A 1 -56.21 -30.47 71.06
C MET A 1 -56.42 -30.98 69.66
N ASN A 2 -56.47 -32.32 69.55
CA ASN A 2 -57.04 -33.16 68.47
C ASN A 2 -56.62 -32.86 67.05
N ALA A 3 -55.72 -33.62 66.42
CA ALA A 3 -55.81 -35.00 65.94
C ALA A 3 -57.05 -35.35 65.14
N LEU A 4 -56.85 -35.70 63.88
CA LEU A 4 -57.47 -36.84 63.18
C LEU A 4 -56.91 -37.02 61.75
N THR A 5 -56.21 -37.97 61.63
CA THR A 5 -55.89 -39.11 60.75
C THR A 5 -56.76 -39.35 59.50
N SER A 6 -56.08 -39.52 58.34
CA SER A 6 -56.15 -40.62 57.38
C SER A 6 -57.33 -40.73 56.40
N PRO A 7 -57.25 -41.51 55.31
CA PRO A 7 -56.14 -42.29 54.77
C PRO A 7 -55.97 -42.05 53.24
N GLY A 8 -54.90 -42.61 52.66
CA GLY A 8 -54.48 -42.52 51.26
C GLY A 8 -55.37 -43.29 50.28
N LEU A 9 -55.25 -42.88 49.05
CA LEU A 9 -55.63 -43.61 47.87
C LEU A 9 -54.45 -43.56 46.83
N VAL A 10 -53.86 -44.70 46.67
CA VAL A 10 -52.86 -44.90 45.61
C VAL A 10 -53.61 -45.09 44.30
N VAL A 11 -53.49 -44.15 43.35
CA VAL A 11 -53.91 -44.34 41.96
C VAL A 11 -52.66 -44.49 41.10
N ALA A 12 -52.37 -45.70 40.67
CA ALA A 12 -51.37 -45.96 39.66
C ALA A 12 -51.87 -45.46 38.29
N GLY A 13 -51.37 -44.30 37.87
CA GLY A 13 -51.60 -43.76 36.55
C GLY A 13 -50.50 -44.22 35.60
N ALA A 14 -50.83 -45.10 34.64
CA ALA A 14 -49.96 -45.45 33.53
C ALA A 14 -49.81 -44.23 32.62
N VAL A 15 -48.62 -43.63 32.58
CA VAL A 15 -48.26 -42.59 31.62
C VAL A 15 -47.93 -43.32 30.31
N ALA A 16 -48.85 -43.29 29.37
CA ALA A 16 -48.60 -43.63 27.99
C ALA A 16 -47.77 -42.50 27.34
N LEU A 17 -46.47 -42.69 27.09
CA LEU A 17 -45.66 -41.83 26.23
C LEU A 17 -46.19 -41.95 24.81
N ALA A 18 -47.02 -41.00 24.41
CA ALA A 18 -47.35 -40.79 23.02
C ALA A 18 -46.12 -40.12 22.37
N SER A 19 -45.27 -40.91 21.69
CA SER A 19 -44.25 -40.41 20.77
C SER A 19 -44.97 -39.72 19.60
N THR A 20 -45.18 -38.42 19.68
CA THR A 20 -45.56 -37.63 18.50
C THR A 20 -44.34 -37.61 17.60
N VAL A 21 -44.30 -38.50 16.64
CA VAL A 21 -43.44 -38.40 15.48
C VAL A 21 -43.93 -37.15 14.73
N PHE A 22 -43.25 -36.03 14.92
CA PHE A 22 -43.37 -34.92 13.98
C PHE A 22 -42.77 -35.38 12.66
N THR A 23 -43.61 -35.85 11.75
CA THR A 23 -43.26 -35.92 10.34
C THR A 23 -43.10 -34.48 9.86
N VAL A 24 -41.89 -33.97 9.93
CA VAL A 24 -41.49 -32.77 9.17
C VAL A 24 -41.67 -33.19 7.70
N PRO A 25 -42.49 -32.50 6.91
CA PRO A 25 -42.56 -32.80 5.48
C PRO A 25 -41.13 -32.63 4.93
N ALA A 26 -40.63 -33.67 4.27
CA ALA A 26 -39.38 -33.59 3.53
C ALA A 26 -39.57 -32.56 2.41
N HIS A 27 -39.29 -31.32 2.67
CA HIS A 27 -39.10 -30.32 1.64
C HIS A 27 -37.73 -30.64 1.01
N ALA A 28 -37.75 -31.18 -0.19
CA ALA A 28 -36.59 -31.19 -1.05
C ALA A 28 -36.35 -29.73 -1.47
N VAL A 29 -35.61 -28.98 -0.68
CA VAL A 29 -35.28 -27.57 -0.94
C VAL A 29 -33.77 -27.46 -0.99
N ALA A 30 -33.25 -27.12 -2.17
CA ALA A 30 -31.94 -26.54 -2.26
C ALA A 30 -32.03 -25.15 -1.63
N SER A 31 -31.65 -25.05 -0.39
CA SER A 31 -31.45 -23.87 0.46
C SER A 31 -32.48 -22.72 0.38
N ASP A 32 -32.87 -22.18 1.54
CA ASP A 32 -33.70 -20.98 1.67
C ASP A 32 -32.83 -19.71 1.66
N ALA A 33 -33.42 -18.60 1.18
CA ALA A 33 -32.81 -17.29 1.33
C ALA A 33 -32.62 -16.98 2.83
N VAL A 34 -31.41 -16.52 3.20
CA VAL A 34 -31.13 -16.15 4.58
C VAL A 34 -31.70 -14.77 4.92
N PRO A 35 -32.03 -14.49 6.20
CA PRO A 35 -32.41 -13.14 6.61
C PRO A 35 -31.35 -12.12 6.19
N ALA A 36 -31.78 -10.93 5.81
CA ALA A 36 -30.87 -9.85 5.41
C ALA A 36 -29.80 -9.62 6.51
N GLY A 37 -28.53 -9.59 6.09
CA GLY A 37 -27.37 -9.43 6.97
C GLY A 37 -26.80 -10.72 7.56
N SER A 38 -27.49 -11.87 7.45
CA SER A 38 -26.90 -13.18 7.81
C SER A 38 -25.82 -13.54 6.80
N TYR A 39 -24.65 -13.97 7.29
CA TYR A 39 -23.49 -14.35 6.46
C TYR A 39 -23.12 -13.27 5.43
N ALA A 40 -23.17 -11.99 5.84
CA ALA A 40 -22.90 -10.85 4.98
C ALA A 40 -21.53 -10.92 4.28
N PHE A 41 -20.56 -11.63 4.88
CA PHE A 41 -19.23 -11.91 4.34
C PHE A 41 -19.23 -12.92 3.18
N THR A 42 -20.38 -13.53 2.81
CA THR A 42 -20.45 -14.44 1.66
C THR A 42 -20.40 -13.63 0.36
N VAL A 43 -19.38 -13.91 -0.43
CA VAL A 43 -19.03 -13.16 -1.64
C VAL A 43 -19.61 -13.86 -2.87
N LYS A 44 -20.16 -13.07 -3.80
CA LYS A 44 -20.47 -13.50 -5.16
C LYS A 44 -19.26 -13.24 -6.05
N VAL A 45 -18.73 -14.26 -6.70
CA VAL A 45 -17.58 -14.16 -7.61
C VAL A 45 -18.06 -14.39 -9.04
N SER A 46 -17.86 -13.41 -9.91
CA SER A 46 -18.19 -13.47 -11.34
C SER A 46 -16.91 -13.41 -12.16
N LEU A 47 -16.67 -14.41 -12.99
CA LEU A 47 -15.45 -14.56 -13.79
C LEU A 47 -15.80 -14.56 -15.28
N GLY A 48 -15.02 -13.81 -16.07
CA GLY A 48 -15.16 -13.72 -17.51
C GLY A 48 -16.48 -13.10 -17.98
N ALA A 49 -16.66 -13.06 -19.27
CA ALA A 49 -17.87 -12.58 -19.93
C ALA A 49 -18.32 -13.57 -21.03
N ASP A 50 -19.54 -13.41 -21.51
CA ASP A 50 -20.13 -14.17 -22.60
C ASP A 50 -19.96 -15.69 -22.43
N ASP A 51 -19.37 -16.38 -23.39
CA ASP A 51 -19.18 -17.84 -23.40
C ASP A 51 -18.18 -18.35 -22.35
N THR A 52 -17.35 -17.45 -21.77
CA THR A 52 -16.40 -17.76 -20.71
C THR A 52 -16.96 -17.54 -19.31
N ALA A 53 -18.16 -16.98 -19.19
CA ALA A 53 -18.76 -16.58 -17.93
C ALA A 53 -18.90 -17.74 -16.95
N ARG A 54 -18.38 -17.57 -15.75
CA ARG A 54 -18.50 -18.50 -14.63
C ARG A 54 -19.00 -17.75 -13.40
N ALA A 55 -19.73 -18.44 -12.54
CA ALA A 55 -20.15 -17.94 -11.25
C ALA A 55 -19.66 -18.86 -10.14
N CYS A 56 -19.09 -18.25 -9.12
CA CYS A 56 -18.62 -18.89 -7.90
C CYS A 56 -19.07 -18.09 -6.67
N SER A 57 -18.78 -18.62 -5.50
CA SER A 57 -18.92 -17.93 -4.23
C SER A 57 -17.56 -17.84 -3.52
N GLY A 58 -17.50 -17.07 -2.46
CA GLY A 58 -16.30 -16.91 -1.62
C GLY A 58 -16.66 -16.45 -0.22
N ALA A 59 -15.67 -16.28 0.61
CA ALA A 59 -15.78 -15.70 1.95
C ALA A 59 -14.81 -14.54 2.11
N LEU A 60 -15.28 -13.37 2.56
CA LEU A 60 -14.43 -12.25 2.94
C LEU A 60 -13.68 -12.63 4.22
N VAL A 61 -12.35 -12.72 4.17
CA VAL A 61 -11.47 -13.11 5.30
C VAL A 61 -10.59 -11.94 5.79
N ALA A 62 -10.46 -10.90 4.97
CA ALA A 62 -9.91 -9.59 5.33
C ALA A 62 -10.60 -8.52 4.46
N PRO A 63 -10.49 -7.23 4.78
CA PRO A 63 -11.20 -6.19 4.03
C PRO A 63 -10.98 -6.23 2.52
N ASP A 64 -9.80 -6.61 2.06
CA ASP A 64 -9.41 -6.70 0.66
C ASP A 64 -9.03 -8.12 0.22
N TRP A 65 -9.40 -9.17 0.99
CA TRP A 65 -9.11 -10.55 0.65
C TRP A 65 -10.31 -11.47 0.81
N ILE A 66 -10.53 -12.28 -0.19
CA ILE A 66 -11.51 -13.36 -0.15
C ILE A 66 -10.81 -14.72 -0.20
N LEU A 67 -11.34 -15.69 0.53
CA LEU A 67 -10.97 -17.11 0.41
C LEU A 67 -12.03 -17.83 -0.43
N THR A 68 -11.61 -18.54 -1.48
CA THR A 68 -12.51 -19.23 -2.40
C THR A 68 -11.85 -20.48 -2.98
N ALA A 69 -12.52 -21.17 -3.92
CA ALA A 69 -11.98 -22.37 -4.54
C ALA A 69 -11.04 -22.04 -5.71
N ALA A 70 -9.90 -22.70 -5.79
CA ALA A 70 -8.97 -22.57 -6.91
C ALA A 70 -9.60 -23.06 -8.24
N SER A 71 -10.48 -24.07 -8.19
CA SER A 71 -11.24 -24.56 -9.34
C SER A 71 -12.09 -23.51 -10.05
N CYS A 72 -12.48 -22.42 -9.37
CA CYS A 72 -13.17 -21.29 -9.98
C CYS A 72 -12.32 -20.62 -11.06
N PHE A 73 -11.04 -20.49 -10.81
CA PHE A 73 -10.07 -19.79 -11.67
C PHE A 73 -9.31 -20.73 -12.63
N ALA A 74 -9.31 -22.03 -12.34
CA ALA A 74 -8.60 -22.99 -13.15
C ALA A 74 -9.20 -23.11 -14.57
N GLU A 75 -8.34 -23.28 -15.58
CA GLU A 75 -8.77 -23.54 -16.96
C GLU A 75 -9.66 -24.79 -17.00
N ASN A 76 -9.24 -25.85 -16.33
CA ASN A 76 -10.05 -27.06 -16.11
C ASN A 76 -10.44 -27.15 -14.62
N PRO A 77 -11.69 -26.88 -14.24
CA PRO A 77 -12.15 -26.94 -12.85
C PRO A 77 -11.97 -28.32 -12.17
N ALA A 78 -11.85 -29.41 -12.95
CA ALA A 78 -11.60 -30.76 -12.41
C ALA A 78 -10.13 -30.93 -11.95
N VAL A 79 -9.24 -30.03 -12.35
CA VAL A 79 -7.83 -29.99 -11.97
C VAL A 79 -7.56 -28.58 -11.42
N PRO A 80 -7.75 -28.36 -10.10
CA PRO A 80 -7.75 -27.03 -9.50
C PRO A 80 -6.33 -26.45 -9.33
N VAL A 81 -5.60 -26.35 -10.45
CA VAL A 81 -4.26 -25.74 -10.51
C VAL A 81 -4.39 -24.36 -11.12
N VAL A 82 -3.92 -23.35 -10.39
CA VAL A 82 -3.97 -21.95 -10.75
C VAL A 82 -2.59 -21.34 -10.53
N ALA A 83 -2.18 -20.45 -11.43
CA ALA A 83 -0.97 -19.65 -11.22
C ALA A 83 -1.22 -18.58 -10.15
N ALA A 84 -0.17 -18.20 -9.43
CA ALA A 84 -0.20 -16.99 -8.60
C ALA A 84 -0.17 -15.75 -9.51
N GLY A 85 -0.58 -14.59 -8.98
CA GLY A 85 -0.62 -13.34 -9.72
C GLY A 85 -2.01 -13.01 -10.26
N LYS A 86 -2.09 -12.23 -11.31
CA LYS A 86 -3.36 -11.75 -11.90
C LYS A 86 -4.25 -12.88 -12.39
N PRO A 87 -5.58 -12.84 -12.15
CA PRO A 87 -6.52 -13.81 -12.74
C PRO A 87 -6.47 -13.79 -14.27
N ALA A 88 -6.51 -14.98 -14.90
CA ALA A 88 -6.55 -15.10 -16.35
C ALA A 88 -7.86 -14.57 -17.00
N LEU A 89 -8.93 -14.49 -16.23
CA LEU A 89 -10.22 -13.94 -16.64
C LEU A 89 -10.53 -12.72 -15.74
N ASP A 90 -11.04 -11.68 -16.34
CA ASP A 90 -11.56 -10.55 -15.59
C ASP A 90 -12.57 -11.06 -14.56
N THR A 91 -12.31 -10.73 -13.31
CA THR A 91 -13.07 -11.28 -12.20
C THR A 91 -13.55 -10.16 -11.29
N THR A 92 -14.82 -10.21 -10.92
CA THR A 92 -15.44 -9.29 -9.99
C THR A 92 -15.96 -10.03 -8.77
N ALA A 93 -15.71 -9.50 -7.60
CA ALA A 93 -16.26 -9.97 -6.33
C ALA A 93 -17.27 -8.95 -5.80
N SER A 94 -18.47 -9.42 -5.44
CA SER A 94 -19.52 -8.56 -4.88
C SER A 94 -19.89 -9.05 -3.49
N VAL A 95 -19.82 -8.15 -2.49
CA VAL A 95 -20.12 -8.43 -1.09
C VAL A 95 -20.63 -7.17 -0.39
N GLY A 96 -21.67 -7.31 0.44
CA GLY A 96 -22.25 -6.18 1.18
C GLY A 96 -22.79 -5.03 0.30
N GLY A 97 -23.09 -5.30 -0.97
CA GLY A 97 -23.51 -4.27 -1.92
C GLY A 97 -22.37 -3.55 -2.64
N THR A 98 -21.12 -3.82 -2.27
CA THR A 98 -19.91 -3.32 -2.93
C THR A 98 -19.42 -4.33 -3.96
N SER A 99 -18.92 -3.87 -5.09
CA SER A 99 -18.30 -4.68 -6.13
C SER A 99 -16.87 -4.20 -6.35
N SER A 100 -15.90 -5.13 -6.36
CA SER A 100 -14.48 -4.87 -6.53
C SER A 100 -13.86 -5.86 -7.51
N ARG A 101 -12.84 -5.47 -8.25
CA ARG A 101 -12.07 -6.39 -9.12
C ARG A 101 -11.23 -7.32 -8.27
N VAL A 102 -11.01 -8.54 -8.74
CA VAL A 102 -10.01 -9.46 -8.18
C VAL A 102 -8.72 -9.26 -8.98
N VAL A 103 -7.69 -8.82 -8.30
CA VAL A 103 -6.44 -8.37 -8.92
C VAL A 103 -5.26 -9.31 -8.70
N GLN A 104 -5.32 -10.19 -7.69
CA GLN A 104 -4.23 -11.14 -7.40
C GLN A 104 -4.78 -12.44 -6.85
N LEU A 105 -4.17 -13.55 -7.24
CA LEU A 105 -4.43 -14.89 -6.73
C LEU A 105 -3.22 -15.43 -5.98
N VAL A 106 -3.45 -16.00 -4.80
CA VAL A 106 -2.43 -16.75 -4.03
C VAL A 106 -2.98 -18.14 -3.77
N PRO A 107 -2.67 -19.13 -4.65
CA PRO A 107 -3.20 -20.48 -4.51
C PRO A 107 -2.52 -21.24 -3.38
N ARG A 108 -3.28 -22.11 -2.70
CA ARG A 108 -2.75 -23.08 -1.76
C ARG A 108 -2.39 -24.37 -2.49
N SER A 109 -1.10 -24.68 -2.56
CA SER A 109 -0.64 -25.91 -3.23
C SER A 109 -1.27 -27.17 -2.62
N GLY A 110 -1.72 -28.09 -3.47
CA GLY A 110 -2.29 -29.38 -3.08
C GLY A 110 -3.74 -29.34 -2.56
N ARG A 111 -4.41 -28.17 -2.62
CA ARG A 111 -5.77 -27.99 -2.11
C ARG A 111 -6.60 -27.09 -3.03
N ASP A 112 -7.90 -27.40 -3.18
CA ASP A 112 -8.82 -26.55 -3.96
C ASP A 112 -9.19 -25.27 -3.18
N VAL A 113 -8.19 -24.44 -2.89
CA VAL A 113 -8.32 -23.17 -2.15
C VAL A 113 -7.39 -22.13 -2.75
N VAL A 114 -7.89 -20.90 -2.86
CA VAL A 114 -7.12 -19.73 -3.29
C VAL A 114 -7.55 -18.52 -2.48
N LEU A 115 -6.59 -17.71 -2.05
CA LEU A 115 -6.82 -16.32 -1.61
C LEU A 115 -6.84 -15.42 -2.85
N ALA A 116 -7.83 -14.55 -2.92
CA ALA A 116 -7.97 -13.59 -4.01
C ALA A 116 -8.06 -12.17 -3.45
N ARG A 117 -7.14 -11.29 -3.89
CA ARG A 117 -7.07 -9.89 -3.45
C ARG A 117 -8.03 -9.04 -4.27
N LEU A 118 -8.71 -8.15 -3.60
CA LEU A 118 -9.60 -7.15 -4.18
C LEU A 118 -8.84 -5.86 -4.47
N SER A 119 -9.16 -5.18 -5.55
CA SER A 119 -8.60 -3.86 -5.87
C SER A 119 -8.99 -2.81 -4.84
N ARG A 120 -10.21 -2.90 -4.29
CA ARG A 120 -10.72 -2.00 -3.26
C ARG A 120 -11.18 -2.75 -2.02
N PRO A 121 -10.92 -2.24 -0.81
CA PRO A 121 -11.33 -2.89 0.43
C PRO A 121 -12.83 -2.78 0.66
N VAL A 122 -13.40 -3.81 1.25
CA VAL A 122 -14.80 -3.84 1.72
C VAL A 122 -14.81 -3.56 3.22
N THR A 123 -15.21 -2.35 3.60
CA THR A 123 -15.20 -1.90 5.00
C THR A 123 -16.56 -2.01 5.68
N ALA A 124 -17.65 -2.12 4.90
CA ALA A 124 -19.03 -2.20 5.40
C ALA A 124 -19.40 -3.58 5.97
N VAL A 125 -18.57 -4.62 5.73
CA VAL A 125 -18.83 -6.00 6.14
C VAL A 125 -17.66 -6.52 6.96
N ALA A 126 -17.95 -7.07 8.13
CA ALA A 126 -16.92 -7.72 8.95
C ALA A 126 -16.48 -9.05 8.30
N PRO A 127 -15.18 -9.27 8.09
CA PRO A 127 -14.65 -10.54 7.63
C PRO A 127 -14.95 -11.70 8.58
N VAL A 128 -15.09 -12.92 8.03
CA VAL A 128 -15.22 -14.13 8.84
C VAL A 128 -13.86 -14.65 9.29
N SER A 129 -13.76 -15.09 10.53
CA SER A 129 -12.55 -15.70 11.06
C SER A 129 -12.38 -17.13 10.54
N VAL A 130 -11.15 -17.52 10.20
CA VAL A 130 -10.81 -18.90 9.86
C VAL A 130 -10.67 -19.70 11.15
N GLY A 131 -11.43 -20.81 11.25
CA GLY A 131 -11.38 -21.72 12.40
C GLY A 131 -10.01 -22.42 12.49
N THR A 132 -9.64 -22.83 13.70
CA THR A 132 -8.37 -23.53 13.97
C THR A 132 -8.57 -24.95 14.51
N VAL A 133 -9.83 -25.36 14.68
CA VAL A 133 -10.18 -26.67 15.22
C VAL A 133 -10.78 -27.53 14.10
N SER A 134 -10.20 -28.72 13.90
CA SER A 134 -10.67 -29.66 12.89
C SER A 134 -12.12 -30.09 13.12
N PRO A 135 -12.98 -30.06 12.08
CA PRO A 135 -14.29 -30.64 12.15
C PRO A 135 -14.25 -32.15 12.47
N VAL A 136 -15.33 -32.67 13.05
CA VAL A 136 -15.44 -34.09 13.40
C VAL A 136 -16.66 -34.75 12.73
N ALA A 137 -16.59 -36.04 12.48
CA ALA A 137 -17.73 -36.78 11.92
C ALA A 137 -18.98 -36.62 12.82
N GLY A 138 -20.11 -36.33 12.18
CA GLY A 138 -21.39 -36.03 12.87
C GLY A 138 -21.60 -34.58 13.23
N GLU A 139 -20.59 -33.72 13.07
CA GLU A 139 -20.70 -32.28 13.32
C GLU A 139 -21.64 -31.62 12.31
N GLN A 140 -22.46 -30.68 12.79
CA GLN A 140 -23.35 -29.89 11.95
C GLN A 140 -22.66 -28.58 11.56
N LEU A 141 -22.67 -28.29 10.27
CA LEU A 141 -22.10 -27.12 9.66
C LEU A 141 -23.14 -26.42 8.79
N VAL A 142 -22.88 -25.19 8.38
CA VAL A 142 -23.73 -24.41 7.46
C VAL A 142 -22.90 -24.03 6.23
N ALA A 143 -23.39 -24.32 5.02
CA ALA A 143 -22.83 -23.80 3.79
C ALA A 143 -23.62 -22.58 3.36
N SER A 144 -22.93 -21.51 2.92
CA SER A 144 -23.54 -20.32 2.33
C SER A 144 -22.98 -20.06 0.92
N GLY A 145 -23.81 -19.48 0.04
CA GLY A 145 -23.42 -19.21 -1.33
C GLY A 145 -24.39 -18.36 -2.13
N TRP A 146 -24.02 -18.10 -3.38
CA TRP A 146 -24.76 -17.35 -4.38
C TRP A 146 -25.15 -18.23 -5.60
N GLY A 147 -24.97 -19.54 -5.48
CA GLY A 147 -25.31 -20.48 -6.53
C GLY A 147 -26.82 -20.58 -6.73
N ARG A 148 -27.23 -21.32 -7.76
CA ARG A 148 -28.66 -21.58 -8.02
C ARG A 148 -29.29 -22.33 -6.86
N THR A 149 -30.60 -22.14 -6.71
CA THR A 149 -31.40 -22.85 -5.70
C THR A 149 -32.27 -23.92 -6.38
N ALA A 150 -33.26 -24.42 -5.67
CA ALA A 150 -34.29 -25.30 -6.24
C ALA A 150 -35.21 -24.56 -7.22
N THR A 151 -35.37 -23.25 -7.06
CA THR A 151 -36.36 -22.45 -7.77
C THR A 151 -35.78 -21.31 -8.60
N GLU A 152 -34.54 -20.88 -8.31
CA GLU A 152 -33.89 -19.76 -8.97
C GLU A 152 -32.59 -20.17 -9.65
N TRP A 153 -32.37 -19.70 -10.89
CA TRP A 153 -31.13 -19.89 -11.63
C TRP A 153 -30.01 -18.97 -11.13
N VAL A 154 -30.37 -17.74 -10.82
CA VAL A 154 -29.46 -16.69 -10.34
C VAL A 154 -30.15 -15.96 -9.19
N PRO A 155 -29.91 -16.37 -7.94
CA PRO A 155 -30.46 -15.71 -6.77
C PRO A 155 -30.01 -14.25 -6.65
N THR A 156 -30.89 -13.41 -6.11
CA THR A 156 -30.63 -12.00 -5.82
C THR A 156 -30.09 -11.76 -4.40
N SER A 157 -30.09 -12.79 -3.57
CA SER A 157 -29.54 -12.81 -2.21
C SER A 157 -28.79 -14.09 -1.94
N PRO A 158 -27.83 -14.10 -1.00
CA PRO A 158 -27.18 -15.31 -0.60
C PRO A 158 -28.17 -16.27 0.07
N HIS A 159 -27.91 -17.55 -0.01
CA HIS A 159 -28.68 -18.59 0.66
C HIS A 159 -27.76 -19.46 1.53
N ALA A 160 -28.32 -20.21 2.43
CA ALA A 160 -27.59 -21.13 3.28
C ALA A 160 -28.37 -22.41 3.55
N THR A 161 -27.63 -23.51 3.80
CA THR A 161 -28.22 -24.80 4.14
C THR A 161 -27.32 -25.58 5.09
N GLY A 162 -27.93 -26.42 5.92
CA GLY A 162 -27.22 -27.26 6.88
C GLY A 162 -26.55 -28.46 6.24
N PHE A 163 -25.41 -28.85 6.79
CA PHE A 163 -24.66 -30.05 6.42
C PHE A 163 -24.24 -30.85 7.64
N VAL A 164 -24.05 -32.15 7.48
CA VAL A 164 -23.43 -33.03 8.48
C VAL A 164 -22.11 -33.55 7.90
N VAL A 165 -21.05 -33.49 8.67
CA VAL A 165 -19.75 -34.07 8.33
C VAL A 165 -19.83 -35.59 8.36
N ASN A 166 -19.58 -36.24 7.24
CA ASN A 166 -19.52 -37.72 7.13
C ASN A 166 -18.12 -38.21 7.47
N ALA A 167 -17.11 -37.59 6.87
CA ALA A 167 -15.71 -37.96 7.07
C ALA A 167 -14.79 -36.71 6.92
N VAL A 168 -13.64 -36.77 7.58
CA VAL A 168 -12.57 -35.78 7.53
C VAL A 168 -11.31 -36.46 7.02
N SER A 169 -10.73 -35.93 5.95
CA SER A 169 -9.42 -36.37 5.42
C SER A 169 -8.35 -35.29 5.77
N ALA A 170 -7.15 -35.49 5.22
CA ALA A 170 -6.09 -34.48 5.37
C ALA A 170 -6.49 -33.13 4.73
N ASP A 171 -7.14 -33.18 3.55
CA ASP A 171 -7.37 -31.98 2.73
C ASP A 171 -8.86 -31.66 2.53
N ASP A 172 -9.75 -32.65 2.71
CA ASP A 172 -11.17 -32.55 2.36
C ASP A 172 -12.08 -32.93 3.54
N LEU A 173 -13.30 -32.35 3.50
CA LEU A 173 -14.46 -32.72 4.30
C LEU A 173 -15.49 -33.36 3.35
N ASP A 174 -15.89 -34.59 3.61
CA ASP A 174 -17.08 -35.22 3.01
C ASP A 174 -18.29 -34.83 3.86
N VAL A 175 -19.30 -34.23 3.23
CA VAL A 175 -20.47 -33.70 3.92
C VAL A 175 -21.77 -34.09 3.19
N SER A 176 -22.85 -34.26 3.94
CA SER A 176 -24.19 -34.50 3.40
C SER A 176 -25.13 -33.36 3.78
N GLY A 177 -25.86 -32.85 2.81
CA GLY A 177 -26.84 -31.77 3.04
C GLY A 177 -28.04 -32.21 3.85
N VAL A 178 -28.43 -31.38 4.79
CA VAL A 178 -29.64 -31.52 5.62
C VAL A 178 -30.68 -30.53 5.10
N GLY A 179 -31.53 -30.96 4.21
CA GLY A 179 -32.59 -30.15 3.60
C GLY A 179 -32.16 -29.33 2.38
N GLY A 180 -30.91 -29.46 1.91
CA GLY A 180 -30.41 -28.77 0.74
C GLY A 180 -29.12 -29.36 0.18
N ALA A 181 -28.53 -28.73 -0.82
CA ALA A 181 -27.28 -29.16 -1.48
C ALA A 181 -26.46 -27.94 -1.92
N VAL A 182 -25.16 -28.13 -2.11
CA VAL A 182 -24.30 -27.20 -2.82
C VAL A 182 -24.60 -27.31 -4.31
N CYS A 183 -24.98 -26.22 -4.95
CA CYS A 183 -25.35 -26.13 -6.35
C CYS A 183 -24.29 -25.41 -7.20
N LYS A 184 -24.48 -25.38 -8.54
CA LYS A 184 -23.61 -24.57 -9.42
C LYS A 184 -23.66 -23.11 -9.01
N GLY A 185 -22.49 -22.51 -8.83
CA GLY A 185 -22.32 -21.15 -8.32
C GLY A 185 -21.97 -21.09 -6.82
N ASP A 186 -22.18 -22.17 -6.05
CA ASP A 186 -21.77 -22.25 -4.64
C ASP A 186 -20.33 -22.70 -4.44
N THR A 187 -19.67 -23.19 -5.49
CA THR A 187 -18.24 -23.53 -5.44
C THR A 187 -17.45 -22.32 -4.95
N GLY A 188 -16.55 -22.52 -3.99
CA GLY A 188 -15.78 -21.47 -3.32
C GLY A 188 -16.48 -20.84 -2.13
N GLY A 189 -17.80 -21.05 -1.95
CA GLY A 189 -18.53 -20.54 -0.79
C GLY A 189 -18.10 -21.17 0.54
N PRO A 190 -18.29 -20.47 1.66
CA PRO A 190 -17.87 -20.93 2.97
C PRO A 190 -18.69 -22.12 3.48
N LEU A 191 -18.02 -23.04 4.17
CA LEU A 191 -18.59 -24.01 5.06
C LEU A 191 -18.25 -23.60 6.51
N LEU A 192 -19.26 -23.32 7.30
CA LEU A 192 -19.19 -22.59 8.55
C LEU A 192 -19.53 -23.47 9.76
N ARG A 193 -18.79 -23.29 10.84
CA ARG A 193 -19.14 -23.75 12.18
C ARG A 193 -19.81 -22.61 12.94
N GLU A 194 -20.96 -22.89 13.53
CA GLU A 194 -21.65 -21.99 14.43
C GLU A 194 -21.66 -22.57 15.84
N ALA A 195 -20.99 -21.89 16.76
CA ALA A 195 -20.91 -22.32 18.15
C ALA A 195 -20.83 -21.11 19.09
N ASN A 196 -21.61 -21.12 20.17
CA ASN A 196 -21.57 -20.10 21.21
C ASN A 196 -21.74 -18.64 20.70
N GLY A 197 -22.49 -18.46 19.61
CA GLY A 197 -22.71 -17.13 19.01
C GLY A 197 -21.55 -16.64 18.15
N THR A 198 -20.55 -17.46 17.88
CA THR A 198 -19.47 -17.20 16.92
C THR A 198 -19.65 -18.02 15.67
N THR A 199 -19.23 -17.47 14.52
CA THR A 199 -19.19 -18.12 13.23
C THR A 199 -17.75 -18.21 12.75
N GLU A 200 -17.29 -19.43 12.41
CA GLU A 200 -15.94 -19.70 11.94
C GLU A 200 -15.98 -20.42 10.59
N LEU A 201 -15.10 -20.05 9.68
CA LEU A 201 -14.89 -20.70 8.41
C LEU A 201 -14.02 -21.97 8.62
N VAL A 202 -14.55 -23.15 8.31
CA VAL A 202 -13.84 -24.42 8.50
C VAL A 202 -13.62 -25.20 7.19
N GLY A 203 -14.26 -24.75 6.08
CA GLY A 203 -14.09 -25.36 4.76
C GLY A 203 -14.56 -24.45 3.64
N ILE A 204 -14.15 -24.78 2.43
CA ILE A 204 -14.53 -24.11 1.18
C ILE A 204 -15.21 -25.12 0.26
N ASN A 205 -16.43 -24.87 -0.19
CA ASN A 205 -17.18 -25.75 -1.07
C ASN A 205 -16.39 -25.97 -2.38
N SER A 206 -16.09 -27.22 -2.70
CA SER A 206 -15.32 -27.60 -3.89
C SER A 206 -16.21 -28.24 -4.96
N ARG A 207 -16.84 -29.37 -4.65
CA ARG A 207 -17.65 -30.17 -5.60
C ARG A 207 -18.86 -30.80 -4.91
N SER A 208 -19.92 -31.05 -5.67
CA SER A 208 -21.16 -31.65 -5.15
C SER A 208 -21.89 -32.52 -6.17
N TRP A 209 -22.81 -33.34 -5.68
CA TRP A 209 -23.74 -34.10 -6.50
C TRP A 209 -24.90 -33.25 -7.02
N GLN A 210 -25.16 -32.07 -6.44
CA GLN A 210 -26.19 -31.10 -6.83
C GLN A 210 -27.65 -31.63 -6.73
N GLY A 211 -27.92 -32.53 -5.79
CA GLY A 211 -29.27 -33.09 -5.61
C GLY A 211 -30.29 -32.03 -5.21
N GLY A 212 -31.39 -31.95 -5.97
CA GLY A 212 -32.45 -30.94 -5.75
C GLY A 212 -32.19 -29.57 -6.33
N CYS A 213 -31.03 -29.31 -6.96
CA CYS A 213 -30.75 -28.04 -7.64
C CYS A 213 -31.59 -27.88 -8.89
N LEU A 214 -32.03 -26.64 -9.20
CA LEU A 214 -32.85 -26.34 -10.38
C LEU A 214 -32.20 -26.90 -11.67
N GLY A 215 -32.96 -27.61 -12.47
CA GLY A 215 -32.52 -28.24 -13.70
C GLY A 215 -31.68 -29.51 -13.52
N GLN A 216 -31.62 -30.08 -12.31
CA GLN A 216 -30.96 -31.37 -12.04
C GLN A 216 -32.00 -32.47 -11.72
N THR A 217 -31.70 -33.71 -12.10
CA THR A 217 -32.47 -34.91 -11.73
C THR A 217 -31.79 -35.71 -10.61
N GLU A 218 -30.62 -35.29 -10.20
CA GLU A 218 -29.86 -35.93 -9.11
C GLU A 218 -30.58 -35.68 -7.77
N THR A 219 -30.54 -36.67 -6.88
CA THR A 219 -31.17 -36.59 -5.54
C THR A 219 -30.17 -36.63 -4.40
N ARG A 220 -28.90 -36.98 -4.66
CA ARG A 220 -27.86 -37.02 -3.63
C ARG A 220 -27.43 -35.61 -3.29
N THR A 221 -27.45 -35.27 -1.99
CA THR A 221 -27.10 -33.95 -1.47
C THR A 221 -25.66 -33.86 -0.96
N GLY A 222 -24.86 -34.91 -1.12
CA GLY A 222 -23.48 -34.95 -0.69
C GLY A 222 -22.61 -33.95 -1.43
N ALA A 223 -21.61 -33.44 -0.74
CA ALA A 223 -20.61 -32.49 -1.26
C ALA A 223 -19.24 -32.78 -0.64
N VAL A 224 -18.21 -32.28 -1.29
CA VAL A 224 -16.84 -32.21 -0.75
C VAL A 224 -16.43 -30.77 -0.64
N ALA A 225 -15.95 -30.39 0.54
CA ALA A 225 -15.34 -29.11 0.79
C ALA A 225 -13.85 -29.27 1.09
N ALA A 226 -13.02 -28.37 0.57
CA ALA A 226 -11.63 -28.28 0.97
C ALA A 226 -11.54 -27.77 2.41
N ARG A 227 -10.74 -28.42 3.26
CA ARG A 227 -10.55 -27.98 4.66
C ARG A 227 -9.87 -26.62 4.72
N ALA A 228 -10.30 -25.81 5.67
CA ALA A 228 -9.72 -24.48 5.94
C ALA A 228 -9.21 -24.31 7.37
N ASP A 229 -9.57 -25.22 8.30
CA ASP A 229 -9.25 -25.14 9.73
C ASP A 229 -7.75 -25.19 10.06
N ASP A 230 -6.91 -25.67 9.17
CA ASP A 230 -5.46 -25.70 9.29
C ASP A 230 -4.76 -24.58 8.46
N LEU A 231 -5.53 -23.71 7.83
CA LEU A 231 -5.02 -22.64 6.95
C LEU A 231 -4.97 -21.26 7.61
N ALA A 232 -5.41 -21.11 8.86
CA ALA A 232 -5.49 -19.81 9.53
C ALA A 232 -4.14 -19.05 9.52
N THR A 233 -3.03 -19.74 9.77
CA THR A 233 -1.68 -19.13 9.71
C THR A 233 -1.33 -18.71 8.29
N TRP A 234 -1.55 -19.57 7.28
CA TRP A 234 -1.28 -19.22 5.89
C TRP A 234 -2.13 -18.03 5.42
N VAL A 235 -3.41 -17.98 5.83
CA VAL A 235 -4.28 -16.83 5.54
C VAL A 235 -3.73 -15.58 6.21
N SER A 236 -3.43 -15.61 7.52
CA SER A 236 -2.92 -14.45 8.25
C SER A 236 -1.58 -13.96 7.69
N ASP A 237 -0.67 -14.86 7.36
CA ASP A 237 0.63 -14.53 6.79
C ASP A 237 0.52 -13.92 5.40
N THR A 238 -0.45 -14.40 4.58
CA THR A 238 -0.67 -13.86 3.24
C THR A 238 -1.33 -12.48 3.30
N VAL A 239 -2.45 -12.34 4.03
CA VAL A 239 -3.17 -11.08 4.12
C VAL A 239 -2.43 -10.02 4.93
N GLY A 240 -1.51 -10.43 5.80
CA GLY A 240 -0.68 -9.55 6.63
C GLY A 240 0.51 -8.92 5.89
N LYS A 241 0.88 -9.46 4.73
CA LYS A 241 1.99 -8.89 3.95
C LYS A 241 1.62 -7.52 3.39
N ALA A 242 2.59 -6.60 3.47
CA ALA A 242 2.48 -5.34 2.76
C ALA A 242 2.52 -5.61 1.23
N PRO A 243 1.81 -4.81 0.43
CA PRO A 243 1.99 -4.83 -1.02
C PRO A 243 3.46 -4.55 -1.39
N VAL A 244 3.90 -5.11 -2.49
CA VAL A 244 5.21 -4.84 -3.10
C VAL A 244 4.99 -4.15 -4.44
N THR A 245 5.99 -3.44 -4.92
CA THR A 245 6.03 -2.93 -6.30
C THR A 245 6.10 -4.13 -7.25
N ASP A 246 5.14 -4.26 -8.16
CA ASP A 246 5.00 -5.43 -9.05
C ASP A 246 4.43 -4.95 -10.40
N PHE A 247 5.30 -4.48 -11.29
CA PHE A 247 4.92 -3.88 -12.58
C PHE A 247 4.37 -4.91 -13.57
N ASN A 248 4.69 -6.20 -13.36
CA ASN A 248 4.26 -7.28 -14.24
C ASN A 248 3.20 -8.21 -13.62
N CYS A 249 2.69 -7.90 -12.43
CA CYS A 249 1.64 -8.62 -11.70
C CYS A 249 1.95 -10.10 -11.43
N ASP A 250 3.20 -10.49 -11.28
CA ASP A 250 3.60 -11.87 -11.04
C ASP A 250 3.73 -12.23 -9.54
N GLY A 251 3.54 -11.25 -8.67
CA GLY A 251 3.61 -11.38 -7.21
C GLY A 251 5.04 -11.31 -6.65
N VAL A 252 6.02 -10.93 -7.45
CA VAL A 252 7.43 -10.77 -7.06
C VAL A 252 7.78 -9.29 -7.11
N GLU A 253 8.54 -8.80 -6.13
CA GLU A 253 8.95 -7.40 -6.06
C GLU A 253 9.86 -7.02 -7.24
N ASP A 254 9.46 -5.98 -7.95
CA ASP A 254 10.21 -5.31 -9.01
C ASP A 254 10.79 -4.00 -8.48
N ILE A 255 11.73 -3.39 -9.20
CA ILE A 255 12.25 -2.08 -8.84
C ILE A 255 12.45 -1.19 -10.07
N ALA A 256 12.02 0.07 -9.96
CA ALA A 256 12.36 1.14 -10.88
C ALA A 256 13.55 1.93 -10.33
N VAL A 257 14.53 2.24 -11.19
CA VAL A 257 15.74 2.98 -10.82
C VAL A 257 16.00 4.08 -11.85
N ALA A 258 16.01 5.31 -11.38
CA ALA A 258 16.21 6.48 -12.24
C ALA A 258 17.69 6.83 -12.43
N ASP A 259 17.94 7.43 -13.58
CA ASP A 259 19.19 8.09 -13.98
C ASP A 259 18.84 9.37 -14.76
N PRO A 260 18.39 10.45 -14.08
CA PRO A 260 17.91 11.66 -14.73
C PRO A 260 18.99 12.42 -15.49
N ALA A 261 20.26 12.17 -15.20
CA ALA A 261 21.38 12.78 -15.93
C ALA A 261 21.89 11.93 -17.11
N ALA A 262 21.20 10.85 -17.46
CA ALA A 262 21.59 10.04 -18.61
C ALA A 262 21.33 10.79 -19.90
N ALA A 263 22.27 10.67 -20.85
CA ALA A 263 22.02 11.16 -22.19
C ALA A 263 21.22 10.13 -23.01
N VAL A 264 20.18 10.60 -23.69
CA VAL A 264 19.31 9.80 -24.56
C VAL A 264 19.31 10.38 -25.97
N GLY A 265 19.48 9.56 -27.00
CA GLY A 265 19.52 10.04 -28.41
C GLY A 265 20.69 10.97 -28.77
N GLY A 266 21.42 11.45 -27.80
CA GLY A 266 22.47 12.46 -27.89
C GLY A 266 22.20 13.71 -27.06
N ASP A 267 21.01 13.80 -26.47
CA ASP A 267 20.56 14.90 -25.64
C ASP A 267 21.01 14.66 -24.18
N ALA A 268 21.79 15.58 -23.65
CA ALA A 268 22.40 15.47 -22.33
C ALA A 268 21.37 15.73 -21.24
N ASP A 269 21.46 14.99 -20.12
CA ASP A 269 20.56 15.11 -18.98
C ASP A 269 19.06 14.96 -19.37
N ALA A 270 18.77 14.22 -20.47
CA ALA A 270 17.41 13.92 -20.89
C ALA A 270 16.72 12.92 -19.95
N GLY A 271 17.50 12.04 -19.32
CA GLY A 271 17.01 11.12 -18.29
C GLY A 271 16.44 9.80 -18.81
N LEU A 272 16.51 8.79 -17.96
CA LEU A 272 15.90 7.47 -18.20
C LEU A 272 15.58 6.76 -16.88
N VAL A 273 14.66 5.79 -16.97
CA VAL A 273 14.33 4.87 -15.86
C VAL A 273 14.60 3.44 -16.28
N ARG A 274 15.26 2.67 -15.43
CA ARG A 274 15.48 1.23 -15.62
C ARG A 274 14.64 0.43 -14.66
N ILE A 275 13.91 -0.54 -15.19
CA ILE A 275 13.12 -1.48 -14.43
C ILE A 275 13.91 -2.77 -14.33
N VAL A 276 13.99 -3.33 -13.12
CA VAL A 276 14.51 -4.68 -12.88
C VAL A 276 13.34 -5.53 -12.39
N LEU A 277 12.90 -6.44 -13.25
CA LEU A 277 11.81 -7.35 -12.91
C LEU A 277 12.32 -8.46 -11.99
N GLY A 278 11.62 -8.65 -10.88
CA GLY A 278 11.94 -9.63 -9.86
C GLY A 278 11.99 -11.06 -10.38
N GLY A 279 12.56 -11.95 -9.57
CA GLY A 279 12.66 -13.38 -9.95
C GLY A 279 13.53 -13.66 -11.18
N GLY A 280 14.33 -12.70 -11.65
CA GLY A 280 15.18 -12.84 -12.83
C GLY A 280 14.43 -12.76 -14.16
N LYS A 281 13.32 -12.04 -14.19
CA LYS A 281 12.45 -11.85 -15.38
C LYS A 281 13.01 -10.87 -16.41
N GLY A 282 14.15 -10.24 -16.13
CA GLY A 282 14.81 -9.31 -17.06
C GLY A 282 14.75 -7.85 -16.62
N THR A 283 15.08 -6.98 -17.55
CA THR A 283 15.11 -5.53 -17.34
C THR A 283 14.40 -4.81 -18.48
N GLN A 284 13.88 -3.60 -18.19
CA GLN A 284 13.37 -2.67 -19.20
C GLN A 284 14.14 -1.33 -19.07
N GLU A 285 14.31 -0.62 -20.15
CA GLU A 285 14.81 0.76 -20.17
C GLU A 285 13.73 1.64 -20.76
N ILE A 286 13.35 2.69 -20.06
CA ILE A 286 12.25 3.58 -20.42
C ILE A 286 12.80 5.00 -20.54
N THR A 287 12.50 5.63 -21.67
CA THR A 287 12.85 7.01 -22.02
C THR A 287 11.68 7.64 -22.79
N GLN A 288 11.67 8.94 -22.92
CA GLN A 288 10.68 9.66 -23.73
C GLN A 288 10.82 9.41 -25.25
N ASP A 289 11.92 8.83 -25.72
CA ASP A 289 12.07 8.37 -27.13
C ASP A 289 11.24 7.11 -27.48
N LEU A 290 10.59 6.49 -26.50
CA LEU A 290 9.71 5.35 -26.76
C LEU A 290 8.36 5.84 -27.33
N ASP A 291 7.91 5.28 -28.44
CA ASP A 291 6.66 5.64 -29.14
C ASP A 291 5.40 5.72 -28.25
N TRP A 292 5.46 5.22 -27.03
CA TRP A 292 4.33 5.12 -26.11
C TRP A 292 4.49 5.95 -24.83
N VAL A 293 5.60 6.64 -24.64
CA VAL A 293 5.82 7.61 -23.56
C VAL A 293 5.62 9.00 -24.16
N ALA A 294 4.94 9.88 -23.44
CA ALA A 294 4.68 11.23 -23.89
C ALA A 294 5.96 12.09 -23.86
N GLY A 295 5.95 13.22 -24.56
CA GLY A 295 7.10 14.09 -24.75
C GLY A 295 8.04 13.56 -25.84
N GLY A 296 9.27 13.89 -25.74
CA GLY A 296 10.37 13.41 -26.57
C GLY A 296 11.64 13.81 -25.87
N SER A 297 12.66 12.94 -25.80
CA SER A 297 13.88 13.25 -25.06
C SER A 297 14.54 14.53 -25.57
N GLU A 298 14.64 15.54 -24.73
CA GLU A 298 15.33 16.83 -24.97
C GLU A 298 16.44 17.02 -23.93
N ALA A 299 17.35 17.93 -24.18
CA ALA A 299 18.48 18.15 -23.27
C ALA A 299 18.03 18.92 -22.03
N GLY A 300 18.14 18.31 -20.86
CA GLY A 300 17.78 18.91 -19.58
C GLY A 300 16.43 18.50 -19.01
N ASP A 301 15.68 17.61 -19.68
CA ASP A 301 14.35 17.14 -19.23
C ASP A 301 14.37 16.46 -17.87
N GLU A 302 15.48 15.75 -17.57
CA GLU A 302 15.67 15.01 -16.33
C GLU A 302 14.56 13.96 -16.07
N PHE A 303 14.09 13.26 -17.13
CA PHE A 303 13.08 12.20 -16.99
C PHE A 303 13.46 11.21 -15.90
N GLY A 304 12.59 11.06 -14.91
CA GLY A 304 12.82 10.24 -13.73
C GLY A 304 13.44 10.97 -12.54
N GLN A 305 13.49 12.30 -12.53
CA GLN A 305 13.94 13.11 -11.38
C GLN A 305 13.18 12.73 -10.11
N ALA A 306 11.89 12.52 -10.20
CA ALA A 306 11.06 11.98 -9.13
C ALA A 306 10.28 10.75 -9.61
N LEU A 307 10.09 9.78 -8.72
CA LEU A 307 9.33 8.56 -8.97
C LEU A 307 8.32 8.32 -7.85
N ALA A 308 7.15 7.79 -8.20
CA ALA A 308 6.19 7.23 -7.25
C ALA A 308 5.53 5.98 -7.84
N THR A 309 4.89 5.14 -7.02
CA THR A 309 4.25 3.91 -7.47
C THR A 309 2.85 3.76 -6.88
N VAL A 310 1.91 3.34 -7.71
CA VAL A 310 0.52 3.03 -7.33
C VAL A 310 -0.10 2.12 -8.40
N ASP A 311 -1.11 1.34 -8.08
CA ASP A 311 -1.98 0.66 -9.06
C ASP A 311 -3.10 1.65 -9.42
N TYR A 312 -2.83 2.55 -10.39
CA TYR A 312 -3.68 3.70 -10.68
C TYR A 312 -4.95 3.33 -11.45
N ASP A 313 -4.88 2.36 -12.34
CA ASP A 313 -6.03 1.85 -13.10
C ASP A 313 -6.74 0.67 -12.40
N GLU A 314 -6.30 0.30 -11.20
CA GLU A 314 -6.83 -0.76 -10.37
C GLU A 314 -6.86 -2.13 -11.07
N ASP A 315 -5.89 -2.40 -11.92
CA ASP A 315 -5.80 -3.64 -12.68
C ASP A 315 -4.96 -4.72 -11.98
N GLY A 316 -4.29 -4.35 -10.88
CA GLY A 316 -3.49 -5.22 -10.02
C GLY A 316 -2.01 -5.22 -10.34
N CYS A 317 -1.58 -4.60 -11.44
CA CYS A 317 -0.19 -4.31 -11.71
C CYS A 317 0.17 -2.94 -11.12
N THR A 318 1.38 -2.79 -10.64
CA THR A 318 1.83 -1.48 -10.18
C THR A 318 2.12 -0.59 -11.37
N ASP A 319 1.65 0.66 -11.33
CA ASP A 319 2.00 1.70 -12.28
C ASP A 319 3.15 2.54 -11.72
N LEU A 320 3.96 3.09 -12.62
CA LEU A 320 5.06 3.98 -12.27
C LEU A 320 4.71 5.41 -12.65
N VAL A 321 4.71 6.30 -11.66
CA VAL A 321 4.59 7.74 -11.88
C VAL A 321 5.98 8.32 -12.02
N VAL A 322 6.21 9.04 -13.11
CA VAL A 322 7.51 9.64 -13.48
C VAL A 322 7.34 11.15 -13.59
N GLY A 323 8.20 11.89 -12.91
CA GLY A 323 8.31 13.34 -13.06
C GLY A 323 9.45 13.72 -13.98
N THR A 324 9.18 14.68 -14.85
CA THR A 324 10.10 15.24 -15.84
C THR A 324 10.10 16.76 -15.70
N PRO A 325 10.72 17.32 -14.61
CA PRO A 325 10.57 18.73 -14.29
C PRO A 325 11.25 19.68 -15.29
N GLY A 326 12.24 19.21 -16.04
CA GLY A 326 12.93 20.01 -17.06
C GLY A 326 12.27 20.00 -18.44
N GLU A 327 11.13 19.33 -18.61
CA GLU A 327 10.42 19.30 -19.90
C GLU A 327 10.02 20.70 -20.38
N ASP A 328 10.31 20.99 -21.64
CA ASP A 328 9.95 22.22 -22.30
C ASP A 328 8.55 22.13 -22.91
N LEU A 329 7.61 22.99 -22.52
CA LEU A 329 6.27 23.04 -23.08
C LEU A 329 6.12 24.24 -24.01
N ASP A 330 6.15 24.03 -25.32
CA ASP A 330 6.11 25.08 -26.35
C ASP A 330 7.28 26.10 -26.21
N THR A 331 7.05 27.21 -25.50
CA THR A 331 8.04 28.27 -25.26
C THR A 331 8.40 28.42 -23.80
N ALA A 332 7.78 27.66 -22.94
CA ALA A 332 8.04 27.62 -21.51
C ALA A 332 9.11 26.55 -21.24
N THR A 333 10.34 26.98 -20.98
CA THR A 333 11.45 26.06 -20.65
C THR A 333 11.33 25.61 -19.21
N ASP A 334 11.66 24.33 -18.96
CA ASP A 334 11.57 23.70 -17.63
C ASP A 334 10.17 23.84 -16.99
N ALA A 335 9.11 23.77 -17.78
CA ALA A 335 7.73 23.82 -17.27
C ALA A 335 7.37 22.52 -16.55
N GLY A 336 7.88 21.43 -17.08
CA GLY A 336 7.75 20.09 -16.51
C GLY A 336 6.43 19.38 -16.80
N MET A 337 6.47 18.05 -16.63
CA MET A 337 5.31 17.19 -16.83
C MET A 337 5.35 15.93 -15.96
N ILE A 338 4.29 15.13 -16.01
CA ILE A 338 4.13 13.88 -15.25
C ILE A 338 3.54 12.81 -16.16
N ASP A 339 4.13 11.62 -16.14
CA ASP A 339 3.62 10.43 -16.79
C ASP A 339 3.24 9.38 -15.76
N ILE A 340 2.10 8.71 -15.96
CA ILE A 340 1.72 7.48 -15.26
C ILE A 340 1.88 6.34 -16.27
N LEU A 341 2.98 5.60 -16.13
CA LEU A 341 3.32 4.48 -16.99
C LEU A 341 2.66 3.22 -16.48
N HIS A 342 1.69 2.68 -17.23
CA HIS A 342 0.86 1.57 -16.77
C HIS A 342 1.55 0.23 -16.79
N GLY A 343 1.43 -0.51 -15.67
CA GLY A 343 1.85 -1.88 -15.52
C GLY A 343 0.98 -2.86 -16.31
N ALA A 344 1.53 -4.01 -16.64
CA ALA A 344 0.79 -5.10 -17.29
C ALA A 344 1.58 -6.41 -17.15
N PRO A 345 0.98 -7.60 -17.42
CA PRO A 345 1.68 -8.88 -17.30
C PRO A 345 3.00 -9.04 -18.07
N GLY A 346 3.27 -8.15 -19.02
CA GLY A 346 4.54 -8.09 -19.76
C GLY A 346 5.53 -7.04 -19.23
N GLY A 347 5.18 -6.31 -18.18
CA GLY A 347 5.89 -5.14 -17.64
C GLY A 347 5.26 -3.82 -18.08
N LEU A 348 5.89 -2.70 -17.74
CA LEU A 348 5.40 -1.35 -18.06
C LEU A 348 5.21 -1.15 -19.57
N GLY A 349 4.12 -0.46 -19.94
CA GLY A 349 3.83 -0.08 -21.32
C GLY A 349 3.44 -1.23 -22.26
N THR A 350 3.24 -2.45 -21.75
CA THR A 350 2.84 -3.61 -22.57
C THR A 350 1.32 -3.84 -22.59
N GLY A 351 0.57 -3.11 -21.78
CA GLY A 351 -0.89 -3.15 -21.72
C GLY A 351 -1.59 -2.41 -22.86
N THR A 352 -2.93 -2.31 -22.75
CA THR A 352 -3.76 -1.55 -23.72
C THR A 352 -3.62 -0.06 -23.50
N VAL A 353 -3.66 0.40 -22.25
CA VAL A 353 -3.24 1.72 -21.84
C VAL A 353 -1.78 1.60 -21.45
N LYS A 354 -0.95 2.50 -21.90
CA LYS A 354 0.50 2.42 -21.71
C LYS A 354 1.01 3.58 -20.87
N ASP A 355 0.44 4.75 -21.12
CA ASP A 355 0.79 6.00 -20.51
C ASP A 355 -0.44 6.87 -20.30
N THR A 356 -0.46 7.63 -19.23
CA THR A 356 -1.42 8.70 -18.96
C THR A 356 -0.64 9.94 -18.56
N HIS A 357 -0.68 10.92 -19.42
CA HIS A 357 0.14 12.11 -19.41
C HIS A 357 -0.60 13.32 -18.80
N TYR A 358 0.14 14.15 -18.06
CA TYR A 358 -0.35 15.39 -17.45
C TYR A 358 0.67 16.51 -17.63
N GLU A 359 0.21 17.62 -18.21
CA GLU A 359 0.95 18.88 -18.38
C GLU A 359 0.04 20.08 -18.18
N GLN A 360 0.60 21.24 -17.92
CA GLN A 360 -0.15 22.49 -17.83
C GLN A 360 -0.62 22.93 -19.22
N GLY A 361 -1.80 23.53 -19.30
CA GLY A 361 -2.41 23.99 -20.55
C GLY A 361 -3.08 22.91 -21.39
N ALA A 362 -2.98 21.62 -21.00
CA ALA A 362 -3.54 20.51 -21.75
C ALA A 362 -4.50 19.62 -20.95
N GLY A 363 -5.23 18.73 -21.64
CA GLY A 363 -6.09 17.73 -21.05
C GLY A 363 -7.41 18.30 -20.46
N ASN A 364 -7.71 17.94 -19.23
CA ASN A 364 -8.90 18.34 -18.51
C ASN A 364 -8.55 18.79 -17.05
N GLY A 365 -9.57 19.15 -16.28
CA GLY A 365 -9.38 19.57 -14.88
C GLY A 365 -8.74 20.95 -14.75
N SER A 366 -8.10 21.19 -13.60
CA SER A 366 -7.47 22.49 -13.34
C SER A 366 -6.23 22.75 -14.17
N LEU A 367 -5.47 21.69 -14.52
CA LEU A 367 -4.27 21.81 -15.35
C LEU A 367 -4.56 22.40 -16.74
N SER A 368 -5.71 22.05 -17.34
CA SER A 368 -6.10 22.61 -18.65
C SER A 368 -6.32 24.12 -18.65
N ALA A 369 -6.50 24.72 -17.48
CA ALA A 369 -6.68 26.16 -17.28
C ALA A 369 -5.44 26.85 -16.69
N SER A 370 -4.43 26.09 -16.28
CA SER A 370 -3.13 26.60 -15.84
C SER A 370 -2.25 26.87 -17.07
N ALA A 371 -1.52 27.94 -17.07
CA ALA A 371 -0.59 28.24 -18.15
C ALA A 371 0.79 27.67 -17.78
N SER A 372 1.47 27.03 -18.72
CA SER A 372 2.86 26.65 -18.55
C SER A 372 3.73 27.88 -18.54
N GLU A 373 4.56 28.05 -17.52
CA GLU A 373 5.53 29.12 -17.37
C GLU A 373 6.95 28.56 -17.29
N THR A 374 7.93 29.37 -17.65
CA THR A 374 9.33 28.95 -17.59
C THR A 374 9.74 28.73 -16.13
N GLY A 375 10.22 27.52 -15.83
CA GLY A 375 10.74 27.14 -14.53
C GLY A 375 9.69 26.68 -13.52
N ASP A 376 8.48 26.32 -13.94
CA ASP A 376 7.42 25.79 -13.06
C ASP A 376 7.83 24.47 -12.40
N LEU A 377 8.62 23.64 -13.10
CA LEU A 377 9.20 22.39 -12.62
C LEU A 377 8.14 21.37 -12.17
N MET A 378 7.02 21.25 -12.90
CA MET A 378 5.99 20.27 -12.56
C MET A 378 6.56 18.84 -12.61
N GLY A 379 6.33 18.08 -11.54
CA GLY A 379 6.91 16.74 -11.37
C GLY A 379 8.24 16.70 -10.62
N ALA A 380 8.74 17.85 -10.09
CA ALA A 380 9.97 17.89 -9.29
C ALA A 380 9.85 17.04 -8.01
N SER A 381 8.67 16.91 -7.44
CA SER A 381 8.37 16.03 -6.32
C SER A 381 7.11 15.22 -6.59
N LEU A 382 7.09 13.94 -6.17
CA LEU A 382 5.98 13.01 -6.40
C LEU A 382 5.69 12.17 -5.18
N ALA A 383 4.42 12.00 -4.87
CA ALA A 383 3.93 10.95 -3.99
C ALA A 383 2.64 10.35 -4.56
N ALA A 384 2.37 9.11 -4.24
CA ALA A 384 1.14 8.44 -4.64
C ALA A 384 0.61 7.61 -3.48
N GLY A 385 -0.69 7.37 -3.48
CA GLY A 385 -1.35 6.61 -2.45
C GLY A 385 -2.71 6.09 -2.88
N VAL A 386 -3.38 5.43 -1.95
CA VAL A 386 -4.78 5.01 -2.10
C VAL A 386 -5.56 5.54 -0.92
N THR A 387 -6.74 6.07 -1.15
CA THR A 387 -7.65 6.50 -0.08
C THR A 387 -8.07 5.32 0.79
N ARG A 388 -8.69 5.57 1.95
CA ARG A 388 -9.28 4.50 2.79
C ARG A 388 -10.37 3.70 2.05
N ALA A 389 -10.96 4.27 1.00
CA ALA A 389 -11.88 3.58 0.10
C ALA A 389 -11.18 2.73 -0.95
N GLY A 390 -9.85 2.81 -1.05
CA GLY A 390 -9.03 2.10 -2.04
C GLY A 390 -8.95 2.82 -3.39
N GLU A 391 -9.29 4.10 -3.45
CA GLU A 391 -9.22 4.89 -4.68
C GLU A 391 -7.79 5.45 -4.83
N PRO A 392 -7.09 5.19 -5.94
CA PRO A 392 -5.73 5.65 -6.14
C PRO A 392 -5.68 7.15 -6.44
N PHE A 393 -4.58 7.78 -6.03
CA PHE A 393 -4.30 9.18 -6.33
C PHE A 393 -2.79 9.43 -6.45
N VAL A 394 -2.45 10.54 -7.11
CA VAL A 394 -1.09 11.07 -7.21
C VAL A 394 -1.11 12.53 -6.73
N ILE A 395 -0.05 12.94 -6.04
CA ILE A 395 0.26 14.33 -5.73
C ILE A 395 1.62 14.66 -6.31
N ALA A 396 1.71 15.75 -7.06
CA ALA A 396 2.93 16.20 -7.73
C ALA A 396 3.17 17.67 -7.42
N GLY A 397 4.40 18.04 -7.13
CA GLY A 397 4.79 19.41 -6.90
C GLY A 397 5.27 20.10 -8.17
N ALA A 398 5.00 21.39 -8.25
CA ALA A 398 5.54 22.35 -9.22
C ALA A 398 6.04 23.57 -8.42
N PRO A 399 7.23 23.46 -7.78
CA PRO A 399 7.69 24.46 -6.82
C PRO A 399 8.05 25.80 -7.46
N GLY A 400 8.29 25.83 -8.76
CA GLY A 400 8.61 27.05 -9.49
C GLY A 400 7.41 27.84 -9.99
N GLU A 401 6.20 27.27 -9.91
CA GLU A 401 4.95 27.89 -10.38
C GLU A 401 4.75 29.29 -9.83
N GLY A 402 4.37 30.20 -10.72
CA GLY A 402 3.97 31.56 -10.34
C GLY A 402 2.50 31.63 -9.96
N VAL A 403 2.17 32.10 -8.74
CA VAL A 403 0.79 32.33 -8.33
C VAL A 403 0.49 33.80 -8.34
N ASP A 404 -0.40 34.27 -9.22
CA ASP A 404 -0.73 35.69 -9.48
C ASP A 404 0.53 36.54 -9.80
N THR A 405 1.08 37.26 -8.81
CA THR A 405 2.30 38.10 -8.99
C THR A 405 3.51 37.55 -8.23
N SER A 406 3.34 36.43 -7.55
CA SER A 406 4.38 35.81 -6.74
C SER A 406 5.07 34.70 -7.52
N ALA A 407 6.19 35.04 -8.14
CA ALA A 407 6.98 34.08 -8.93
C ALA A 407 7.61 33.02 -8.01
N GLY A 408 7.55 31.74 -8.39
CA GLY A 408 8.12 30.64 -7.61
C GLY A 408 7.41 30.40 -6.25
N ALA A 409 6.18 30.87 -6.09
CA ALA A 409 5.40 30.57 -4.90
C ALA A 409 5.07 29.08 -4.80
N GLY A 410 4.96 28.43 -5.94
CA GLY A 410 4.76 27.00 -6.06
C GLY A 410 3.32 26.52 -5.94
N MET A 411 3.10 25.33 -6.47
CA MET A 411 1.81 24.61 -6.37
C MET A 411 2.02 23.10 -6.26
N ALA A 412 0.96 22.40 -5.90
CA ALA A 412 0.86 20.95 -6.06
C ALA A 412 -0.36 20.59 -6.91
N VAL A 413 -0.27 19.47 -7.62
CA VAL A 413 -1.36 18.93 -8.43
C VAL A 413 -1.83 17.63 -7.80
N TYR A 414 -3.10 17.57 -7.41
CA TYR A 414 -3.76 16.34 -6.97
C TYR A 414 -4.49 15.70 -8.13
N ILE A 415 -4.12 14.48 -8.48
CA ILE A 415 -4.66 13.70 -9.59
C ILE A 415 -5.41 12.51 -9.01
N HIS A 416 -6.70 12.39 -9.33
CA HIS A 416 -7.57 11.35 -8.79
C HIS A 416 -8.60 10.91 -9.84
N GLY A 417 -8.59 9.63 -10.20
CA GLY A 417 -9.44 9.10 -11.26
C GLY A 417 -9.16 9.77 -12.62
N THR A 418 -10.14 10.50 -13.16
CA THR A 418 -10.01 11.24 -14.43
C THR A 418 -9.92 12.74 -14.23
N THR A 419 -9.77 13.21 -12.99
CA THR A 419 -9.73 14.63 -12.64
C THR A 419 -8.36 15.01 -12.08
N ASN A 420 -8.02 16.28 -12.20
CA ASN A 420 -6.89 16.88 -11.54
C ASN A 420 -7.30 18.25 -10.98
N VAL A 421 -6.72 18.63 -9.84
CA VAL A 421 -6.96 19.92 -9.20
C VAL A 421 -5.66 20.51 -8.69
N VAL A 422 -5.51 21.81 -8.86
CA VAL A 422 -4.35 22.58 -8.40
C VAL A 422 -4.56 23.02 -6.96
N ILE A 423 -3.52 22.89 -6.14
CA ILE A 423 -3.46 23.30 -4.72
C ILE A 423 -2.31 24.27 -4.55
N HIS A 424 -2.54 25.43 -3.97
CA HIS A 424 -1.54 26.40 -3.52
C HIS A 424 -2.07 27.19 -2.31
N GLN A 425 -1.23 27.96 -1.64
CA GLN A 425 -1.56 28.62 -0.38
C GLN A 425 -2.70 29.66 -0.49
N ASP A 426 -2.99 30.22 -1.67
CA ASP A 426 -4.14 31.13 -1.88
C ASP A 426 -5.46 30.41 -2.14
N ARG A 427 -5.53 29.07 -1.98
CA ARG A 427 -6.76 28.31 -2.11
C ARG A 427 -7.55 28.24 -0.82
N LEU A 428 -8.87 28.01 -0.97
CA LEU A 428 -9.81 27.98 0.15
C LEU A 428 -9.29 27.06 1.29
N ASP A 429 -9.21 27.65 2.47
CA ASP A 429 -8.83 27.02 3.73
C ASP A 429 -7.41 26.41 3.76
N VAL A 430 -6.55 26.65 2.77
CA VAL A 430 -5.14 26.24 2.78
C VAL A 430 -4.36 27.22 3.68
N PRO A 431 -3.69 26.75 4.75
CA PRO A 431 -2.85 27.62 5.59
C PRO A 431 -1.65 28.19 4.85
N GLY A 432 -1.19 29.35 5.26
CA GLY A 432 -0.09 30.09 4.66
C GLY A 432 -0.56 31.30 3.84
N ALA A 433 0.37 31.96 3.22
CA ALA A 433 0.13 33.06 2.28
C ALA A 433 1.09 32.90 1.10
N VAL A 434 0.64 33.16 -0.09
CA VAL A 434 1.47 33.06 -1.31
C VAL A 434 2.50 34.17 -1.34
N GLU A 435 3.78 33.84 -1.24
CA GLU A 435 4.91 34.76 -1.32
C GLU A 435 5.88 34.34 -2.44
N PRO A 436 6.68 35.25 -2.98
CA PRO A 436 7.64 34.89 -4.04
C PRO A 436 8.75 33.98 -3.50
N GLY A 437 8.91 32.81 -4.12
CA GLY A 437 9.99 31.89 -3.82
C GLY A 437 9.70 30.86 -2.75
N ASP A 438 8.48 30.78 -2.19
CA ASP A 438 8.11 29.81 -1.14
C ASP A 438 8.33 28.36 -1.57
N GLY A 439 8.15 28.07 -2.87
CA GLY A 439 8.35 26.74 -3.42
C GLY A 439 7.36 25.71 -2.88
N PHE A 440 6.08 26.08 -2.68
CA PHE A 440 5.03 25.14 -2.28
C PHE A 440 4.96 23.96 -3.26
N GLY A 441 5.04 22.74 -2.76
CA GLY A 441 5.23 21.56 -3.58
C GLY A 441 6.69 21.11 -3.73
N GLY A 442 7.65 21.77 -3.06
CA GLY A 442 9.07 21.39 -3.06
C GLY A 442 9.31 19.98 -2.53
N ALA A 443 8.52 19.56 -1.55
CA ALA A 443 8.48 18.16 -1.12
C ALA A 443 7.04 17.72 -0.85
N VAL A 444 6.72 16.47 -1.19
CA VAL A 444 5.40 15.88 -0.98
C VAL A 444 5.50 14.47 -0.40
N ALA A 445 4.53 14.10 0.44
CA ALA A 445 4.38 12.74 0.93
C ALA A 445 2.89 12.38 1.04
N ALA A 446 2.56 11.09 0.89
CA ALA A 446 1.17 10.64 0.97
C ALA A 446 1.06 9.24 1.56
N ASP A 447 -0.04 9.01 2.27
CA ASP A 447 -0.51 7.67 2.65
C ASP A 447 -2.04 7.59 2.50
N SER A 448 -2.66 6.53 2.99
CA SER A 448 -4.12 6.36 2.89
C SER A 448 -4.94 7.35 3.74
N ASN A 449 -4.32 8.05 4.65
CA ASN A 449 -4.99 8.93 5.59
C ASN A 449 -4.73 10.41 5.32
N HIS A 450 -3.50 10.75 4.89
CA HIS A 450 -3.07 12.13 4.76
C HIS A 450 -2.17 12.35 3.53
N ILE A 451 -2.14 13.60 3.08
CA ILE A 451 -1.18 14.15 2.12
C ILE A 451 -0.44 15.29 2.83
N VAL A 452 0.84 15.40 2.56
CA VAL A 452 1.70 16.50 3.03
C VAL A 452 2.27 17.21 1.81
N VAL A 453 2.17 18.54 1.79
CA VAL A 453 2.80 19.41 0.80
C VAL A 453 3.61 20.45 1.54
N ALA A 454 4.91 20.53 1.28
CA ALA A 454 5.82 21.43 1.93
C ALA A 454 6.22 22.62 1.03
N ALA A 455 6.47 23.73 1.66
CA ALA A 455 7.07 24.97 1.12
C ALA A 455 8.36 25.25 1.90
N PRO A 456 9.48 24.61 1.57
CA PRO A 456 10.69 24.70 2.38
C PRO A 456 11.36 26.08 2.37
N HIS A 457 10.98 26.94 1.43
CA HIS A 457 11.50 28.31 1.32
C HIS A 457 10.53 29.37 1.85
N GLU A 458 9.41 28.95 2.45
CA GLU A 458 8.48 29.89 3.13
C GLU A 458 9.21 30.72 4.16
N ALA A 459 8.93 32.04 4.18
CA ALA A 459 9.42 32.90 5.23
C ALA A 459 8.47 32.85 6.43
N ILE A 460 8.98 32.61 7.63
CA ILE A 460 8.20 32.70 8.86
C ILE A 460 8.53 34.01 9.54
N ASP A 461 7.58 34.95 9.59
CA ASP A 461 7.75 36.33 10.03
C ASP A 461 8.89 37.05 9.28
N THR A 462 10.10 37.08 9.85
CA THR A 462 11.28 37.73 9.24
C THR A 462 12.37 36.75 8.84
N ASP A 463 12.17 35.47 9.13
CA ASP A 463 13.18 34.44 8.91
C ASP A 463 12.93 33.76 7.54
N ALA A 464 13.72 34.22 6.57
CA ALA A 464 13.63 33.76 5.20
C ALA A 464 14.08 32.29 5.11
N ASP A 465 13.45 31.50 4.23
CA ASP A 465 13.75 30.06 4.04
C ASP A 465 13.64 29.24 5.36
N ALA A 466 12.77 29.65 6.29
CA ALA A 466 12.52 28.89 7.51
C ALA A 466 11.71 27.61 7.21
N GLY A 467 10.76 27.70 6.30
CA GLY A 467 9.98 26.60 5.78
C GLY A 467 8.70 26.29 6.54
N ASN A 468 7.72 25.77 5.81
CA ASN A 468 6.47 25.25 6.36
C ASN A 468 5.96 24.03 5.57
N LEU A 469 4.88 23.44 6.05
CA LEU A 469 4.13 22.42 5.32
C LEU A 469 2.65 22.48 5.66
N VAL A 470 1.82 21.93 4.78
CA VAL A 470 0.37 21.77 4.98
C VAL A 470 -0.01 20.31 4.87
N VAL A 471 -0.90 19.87 5.78
CA VAL A 471 -1.44 18.51 5.81
C VAL A 471 -2.89 18.53 5.32
N PHE A 472 -3.25 17.54 4.48
CA PHE A 472 -4.58 17.40 3.89
C PHE A 472 -5.14 15.99 4.16
N ASP A 473 -6.47 15.87 4.18
CA ASP A 473 -7.20 14.58 4.18
C ASP A 473 -7.65 14.23 2.74
N PRO A 474 -7.08 13.21 2.09
CA PRO A 474 -7.49 12.78 0.75
C PRO A 474 -8.84 12.03 0.75
N ASN A 475 -9.37 11.68 1.93
CA ASN A 475 -10.63 10.94 2.06
C ASN A 475 -11.85 11.86 2.10
N THR A 476 -11.64 13.17 2.20
CA THR A 476 -12.68 14.19 2.14
C THR A 476 -12.24 15.29 1.18
N LEU A 477 -13.11 15.59 0.20
CA LEU A 477 -12.87 16.66 -0.74
C LEU A 477 -13.71 17.88 -0.34
N ASN A 478 -13.14 19.06 -0.51
CA ASN A 478 -13.86 20.32 -0.29
C ASN A 478 -14.79 20.66 -1.48
N SER A 479 -15.42 21.83 -1.47
CA SER A 479 -16.35 22.25 -2.53
C SER A 479 -15.71 22.49 -3.91
N GLU A 480 -14.39 22.42 -4.00
CA GLU A 480 -13.60 22.60 -5.22
C GLU A 480 -12.90 21.30 -5.66
N ASP A 481 -13.38 20.15 -5.15
CA ASP A 481 -12.86 18.80 -5.40
C ASP A 481 -11.38 18.61 -4.99
N ARG A 482 -10.88 19.45 -4.05
CA ARG A 482 -9.52 19.34 -3.47
C ARG A 482 -9.54 18.52 -2.18
N PRO A 483 -8.48 17.80 -1.85
CA PRO A 483 -8.27 17.25 -0.51
C PRO A 483 -8.47 18.33 0.55
N THR A 484 -9.18 17.98 1.62
CA THR A 484 -9.52 18.96 2.67
C THR A 484 -8.26 19.33 3.48
N PRO A 485 -7.87 20.62 3.53
CA PRO A 485 -6.80 21.06 4.40
C PRO A 485 -7.13 20.82 5.88
N LEU A 486 -6.15 20.35 6.66
CA LEU A 486 -6.31 20.09 8.10
C LEU A 486 -5.61 21.15 8.95
N PHE A 487 -4.33 21.37 8.69
CA PHE A 487 -3.49 22.33 9.42
C PHE A 487 -2.19 22.61 8.66
N GLY A 488 -1.54 23.73 9.00
CA GLY A 488 -0.15 24.04 8.66
C GLY A 488 0.78 23.72 9.82
N LEU A 489 2.04 23.44 9.52
CA LEU A 489 3.13 23.28 10.50
C LEU A 489 4.33 24.11 10.09
N ASP A 490 4.88 24.81 11.08
CA ASP A 490 6.18 25.50 11.07
C ASP A 490 6.81 25.41 12.47
N GLN A 491 8.05 25.84 12.62
CA GLN A 491 8.78 25.73 13.88
C GLN A 491 8.44 26.84 14.89
N ASP A 492 7.73 27.90 14.51
CA ASP A 492 7.28 28.96 15.44
C ASP A 492 5.97 28.65 16.16
N LEU A 493 5.33 27.54 15.82
CA LEU A 493 4.12 27.11 16.51
C LEU A 493 4.43 26.64 17.94
N ASP A 494 3.68 27.11 18.94
CA ASP A 494 3.82 26.72 20.37
C ASP A 494 3.83 25.19 20.60
N THR A 495 3.34 24.41 19.63
CA THR A 495 3.22 22.95 19.67
C THR A 495 4.32 22.22 18.94
N VAL A 496 5.25 22.94 18.33
CA VAL A 496 6.41 22.43 17.60
C VAL A 496 7.67 22.89 18.35
N GLY A 497 8.58 21.95 18.59
CA GLY A 497 9.84 22.26 19.28
C GLY A 497 10.82 22.97 18.34
N GLY A 498 11.76 23.70 18.90
CA GLY A 498 12.68 24.56 18.15
C GLY A 498 12.15 25.99 18.06
N GLY A 499 12.50 26.68 17.05
CA GLY A 499 12.02 28.02 16.68
C GLY A 499 12.46 28.21 15.24
N ALA A 500 11.66 28.83 14.40
CA ALA A 500 12.01 29.09 13.03
C ALA A 500 13.25 30.03 12.97
N GLU A 501 14.28 29.61 12.28
CA GLU A 501 15.47 30.40 11.99
C GLU A 501 15.66 30.50 10.46
N ALA A 502 16.31 31.59 10.03
CA ALA A 502 16.51 31.78 8.60
C ALA A 502 17.41 30.70 8.00
N GLY A 503 16.89 29.99 7.01
CA GLY A 503 17.59 28.94 6.29
C GLY A 503 17.44 27.52 6.85
N ASP A 504 16.54 27.29 7.81
CA ASP A 504 16.30 25.97 8.40
C ASP A 504 15.72 24.97 7.38
N LEU A 505 14.94 25.47 6.43
CA LEU A 505 14.31 24.67 5.39
C LEU A 505 13.39 23.56 5.97
N PHE A 506 12.59 23.88 6.99
CA PHE A 506 11.62 22.94 7.54
C PHE A 506 10.69 22.42 6.44
N GLY A 507 10.62 21.11 6.27
CA GLY A 507 9.88 20.49 5.18
C GLY A 507 10.69 20.22 3.91
N ALA A 508 12.01 20.49 3.87
CA ALA A 508 12.85 20.13 2.71
C ALA A 508 12.82 18.65 2.38
N SER A 509 12.56 17.81 3.36
CA SER A 509 12.24 16.39 3.20
C SER A 509 11.09 15.98 4.11
N VAL A 510 10.21 15.14 3.62
CA VAL A 510 9.05 14.63 4.37
C VAL A 510 8.86 13.13 4.13
N ALA A 511 8.50 12.41 5.19
CA ALA A 511 8.13 10.99 5.08
C ALA A 511 6.87 10.72 5.91
N LEU A 512 5.90 10.04 5.32
CA LEU A 512 4.58 9.78 5.92
C LEU A 512 4.27 8.29 5.87
N VAL A 513 3.80 7.74 6.99
CA VAL A 513 3.44 6.30 7.07
C VAL A 513 2.15 6.09 7.86
N PRO A 514 1.29 5.16 7.41
CA PRO A 514 0.04 4.87 8.10
C PRO A 514 0.31 4.25 9.48
N TYR A 515 -0.38 4.77 10.50
CA TYR A 515 -0.29 4.33 11.88
C TYR A 515 -1.60 3.73 12.36
N ARG A 516 -1.52 2.51 12.89
CA ARG A 516 -2.65 1.81 13.50
C ARG A 516 -2.53 1.79 15.02
N PRO A 517 -3.28 2.64 15.75
CA PRO A 517 -3.32 2.60 17.21
C PRO A 517 -3.86 1.29 17.75
N SER A 518 -3.50 0.95 19.00
CA SER A 518 -4.12 -0.14 19.74
C SER A 518 -5.63 0.09 19.89
N GLY A 519 -6.43 -0.94 19.63
CA GLY A 519 -7.89 -0.90 19.75
C GLY A 519 -8.64 -0.44 18.49
N THR A 520 -7.95 -0.08 17.40
CA THR A 520 -8.56 0.24 16.11
C THR A 520 -8.56 -0.97 15.17
N ALA A 521 -9.53 -1.01 14.26
CA ALA A 521 -9.63 -2.08 13.26
C ALA A 521 -8.64 -1.91 12.09
N SER A 522 -8.25 -0.66 11.77
CA SER A 522 -7.36 -0.29 10.67
C SER A 522 -6.46 0.88 11.06
N ALA A 523 -5.48 1.18 10.23
CA ALA A 523 -4.69 2.40 10.34
C ALA A 523 -5.55 3.60 9.91
N THR A 524 -5.85 4.48 10.85
CA THR A 524 -6.66 5.70 10.64
C THR A 524 -5.89 6.97 10.92
N GLU A 525 -4.63 6.83 11.28
CA GLU A 525 -3.72 7.90 11.67
C GLU A 525 -2.41 7.75 10.89
N SER A 526 -1.55 8.74 10.94
CA SER A 526 -0.24 8.72 10.30
C SER A 526 0.85 9.20 11.25
N ILE A 527 2.08 8.76 11.01
CA ILE A 527 3.29 9.38 11.57
C ILE A 527 3.99 10.10 10.42
N LEU A 528 4.24 11.38 10.63
CA LEU A 528 4.97 12.26 9.74
C LEU A 528 6.36 12.49 10.32
N ALA A 529 7.41 12.37 9.51
CA ALA A 529 8.75 12.85 9.79
C ALA A 529 9.07 14.02 8.85
N VAL A 530 9.66 15.08 9.40
CA VAL A 530 9.99 16.34 8.72
C VAL A 530 11.45 16.65 8.94
N GLY A 531 12.19 16.90 7.87
CA GLY A 531 13.59 17.32 7.92
C GLY A 531 13.75 18.83 7.77
N SER A 532 14.64 19.38 8.60
CA SER A 532 15.15 20.76 8.55
C SER A 532 16.67 20.71 8.39
N PRO A 533 17.19 20.43 7.18
CA PRO A 533 18.63 20.21 6.99
C PRO A 533 19.48 21.45 7.21
N GLY A 534 18.88 22.64 7.19
CA GLY A 534 19.58 23.90 7.44
C GLY A 534 19.68 24.29 8.90
N GLU A 535 18.95 23.61 9.79
CA GLU A 535 18.91 23.88 11.24
C GLU A 535 20.30 24.01 11.86
N ALA A 536 20.46 25.05 12.71
CA ALA A 536 21.70 25.29 13.40
C ALA A 536 21.68 24.76 14.84
N LEU A 537 22.48 23.76 15.15
CA LEU A 537 22.54 23.15 16.47
C LEU A 537 23.62 23.79 17.36
N SER A 538 23.33 23.95 18.66
CA SER A 538 24.30 24.41 19.64
C SER A 538 24.91 23.25 20.42
N VAL A 539 26.16 22.92 20.12
CA VAL A 539 26.89 21.81 20.76
C VAL A 539 28.06 22.38 21.57
N ASN A 540 28.05 22.20 22.90
CA ASN A 540 29.07 22.75 23.82
C ASN A 540 29.32 24.25 23.63
N ASP A 541 28.27 25.04 23.53
CA ASP A 541 28.28 26.50 23.28
C ASP A 541 28.89 26.90 21.91
N VAL A 542 28.97 25.99 20.96
CA VAL A 542 29.41 26.22 19.57
C VAL A 542 28.26 25.98 18.62
N THR A 543 27.85 27.00 17.88
CA THR A 543 26.83 26.89 16.84
C THR A 543 27.37 26.08 15.65
N LYS A 544 26.63 25.07 15.24
CA LYS A 544 26.86 24.20 14.09
C LYS A 544 25.82 24.52 13.03
N ALA A 545 26.09 25.49 12.17
CA ALA A 545 25.18 25.94 11.13
C ALA A 545 24.96 24.80 10.10
N GLY A 546 23.71 24.52 9.73
CA GLY A 546 23.35 23.45 8.81
C GLY A 546 23.71 22.05 9.30
N ALA A 547 23.75 21.83 10.62
CA ALA A 547 23.93 20.49 11.18
C ALA A 547 22.69 19.62 10.89
N GLY A 548 21.52 20.25 10.89
CA GLY A 548 20.25 19.63 10.51
C GLY A 548 19.52 18.97 11.68
N LEU A 549 18.22 18.82 11.49
CA LEU A 549 17.24 18.34 12.46
C LEU A 549 16.16 17.51 11.79
N VAL A 550 15.60 16.55 12.50
CA VAL A 550 14.38 15.84 12.09
C VAL A 550 13.35 15.87 13.21
N GLN A 551 12.10 16.15 12.89
CA GLN A 551 10.99 16.14 13.83
C GLN A 551 9.94 15.13 13.40
N SER A 552 9.29 14.46 14.35
CA SER A 552 8.19 13.55 14.05
C SER A 552 6.90 13.96 14.73
N PHE A 553 5.79 13.75 14.03
CA PHE A 553 4.46 14.12 14.44
C PHE A 553 3.48 12.96 14.26
N ARG A 554 2.56 12.79 15.19
CA ARG A 554 1.40 11.93 15.01
C ARG A 554 0.22 12.76 14.54
N ILE A 555 -0.31 12.42 13.38
CA ILE A 555 -1.53 13.00 12.84
C ILE A 555 -2.67 12.07 13.21
N ARG A 556 -3.66 12.57 13.95
CA ARG A 556 -4.76 11.79 14.50
C ARG A 556 -5.95 11.73 13.53
N ALA A 557 -6.80 10.72 13.70
CA ALA A 557 -8.00 10.53 12.92
C ALA A 557 -9.03 11.68 13.03
N ASP A 558 -8.91 12.54 14.03
CA ASP A 558 -9.76 13.73 14.22
C ASP A 558 -9.22 14.98 13.49
N GLY A 559 -8.14 14.84 12.73
CA GLY A 559 -7.47 15.92 12.01
C GLY A 559 -6.52 16.75 12.89
N GLY A 560 -6.33 16.39 14.18
CA GLY A 560 -5.35 17.03 15.04
C GLY A 560 -3.97 16.36 14.95
N TYR A 561 -2.95 17.04 15.46
CA TYR A 561 -1.59 16.51 15.53
C TYR A 561 -0.98 16.60 16.92
N GLY A 562 0.20 16.03 17.09
CA GLY A 562 1.06 16.19 18.25
C GLY A 562 2.46 15.74 17.92
N GLN A 563 3.45 16.55 18.29
CA GLN A 563 4.86 16.21 18.14
C GLN A 563 5.19 14.99 19.01
N LEU A 564 5.96 14.06 18.46
CA LEU A 564 6.45 12.87 19.16
C LEU A 564 7.88 13.07 19.63
N ASN A 565 8.79 13.37 18.71
CA ASN A 565 10.22 13.47 18.97
C ASN A 565 10.87 14.56 18.11
N THR A 566 12.04 14.99 18.57
CA THR A 566 13.07 15.69 17.82
C THR A 566 14.29 14.77 17.76
N TYR A 567 14.97 14.70 16.64
CA TYR A 567 16.16 13.87 16.40
C TYR A 567 17.30 14.76 15.92
N GLU A 568 18.45 14.67 16.60
CA GLU A 568 19.66 15.44 16.35
C GLU A 568 20.87 14.50 16.46
N SER A 569 21.94 14.71 15.72
CA SER A 569 23.17 13.94 15.89
C SER A 569 23.96 14.44 17.11
N GLY A 570 24.35 13.57 18.03
CA GLY A 570 25.43 13.77 19.00
C GLY A 570 25.30 14.92 20.00
N THR A 571 24.09 15.36 20.34
CA THR A 571 23.82 16.23 21.49
C THR A 571 23.60 15.33 22.73
N ALA A 572 23.70 15.79 23.96
CA ALA A 572 23.78 14.90 25.12
C ALA A 572 22.41 14.33 25.55
N ASP A 573 22.36 13.07 25.90
CA ASP A 573 21.34 12.39 26.72
C ASP A 573 20.05 11.91 26.01
N ASP A 574 20.04 11.24 24.95
CA ASP A 574 18.99 10.48 24.24
C ASP A 574 19.02 10.71 22.72
N ASP A 575 20.15 11.05 22.18
CA ASP A 575 20.31 11.50 20.81
C ASP A 575 20.73 10.38 19.88
N VAL A 576 20.53 10.61 18.60
CA VAL A 576 21.00 9.78 17.52
C VAL A 576 22.54 9.78 17.51
N SER A 577 23.18 8.65 17.24
CA SER A 577 24.63 8.51 17.12
C SER A 577 25.22 9.48 16.08
N GLY A 578 26.49 9.76 16.21
CA GLY A 578 27.23 10.71 15.37
C GLY A 578 27.75 11.90 16.18
N THR A 579 28.20 12.88 15.49
CA THR A 579 28.64 14.16 16.06
C THR A 579 28.14 15.27 15.16
N SER A 580 27.33 16.19 15.66
CA SER A 580 26.88 17.32 14.86
C SER A 580 28.05 18.16 14.38
N GLU A 581 28.23 18.21 13.10
CA GLU A 581 29.19 19.07 12.42
C GLU A 581 28.47 20.12 11.57
N ALA A 582 29.11 21.22 11.30
CA ALA A 582 28.51 22.25 10.47
C ALA A 582 28.42 21.75 9.01
N GLY A 583 27.21 21.75 8.46
CA GLY A 583 26.96 21.37 7.09
C GLY A 583 26.79 19.87 6.85
N ASP A 584 26.49 19.08 7.89
CA ASP A 584 26.18 17.63 7.74
C ASP A 584 24.82 17.43 7.07
N HIS A 585 23.90 18.39 7.25
CA HIS A 585 22.55 18.37 6.72
C HIS A 585 21.76 17.11 7.15
N PHE A 586 21.79 16.79 8.45
CA PHE A 586 20.98 15.72 9.02
C PHE A 586 19.51 15.92 8.64
N GLY A 587 18.88 14.91 8.07
CA GLY A 587 17.49 15.01 7.61
C GLY A 587 17.31 15.56 6.20
N GLN A 588 18.37 15.71 5.40
CA GLN A 588 18.23 16.13 4.00
C GLN A 588 17.45 15.11 3.15
N ALA A 589 17.46 13.84 3.53
CA ALA A 589 16.64 12.80 2.93
C ALA A 589 15.98 11.96 4.01
N LEU A 590 14.69 11.68 3.85
CA LEU A 590 13.90 10.88 4.76
C LEU A 590 13.16 9.79 4.00
N THR A 591 13.09 8.61 4.59
CA THR A 591 12.18 7.56 4.15
C THR A 591 11.70 6.76 5.34
N ALA A 592 10.42 6.39 5.34
CA ALA A 592 9.82 5.65 6.44
C ALA A 592 8.93 4.51 5.93
N VAL A 593 8.75 3.47 6.75
CA VAL A 593 7.91 2.34 6.41
C VAL A 593 7.23 1.75 7.65
N ASN A 594 5.99 1.31 7.49
CA ASN A 594 5.35 0.37 8.39
C ASN A 594 5.45 -1.03 7.78
N THR A 595 6.32 -1.87 8.32
CA THR A 595 6.56 -3.23 7.82
C THR A 595 5.41 -4.21 8.07
N ALA A 596 4.41 -3.81 8.88
CA ALA A 596 3.21 -4.60 9.17
C ALA A 596 1.96 -3.70 9.20
N PRO A 597 1.56 -3.09 8.08
CA PRO A 597 0.54 -2.02 8.04
C PRO A 597 -0.85 -2.48 8.49
N ARG A 598 -1.12 -3.80 8.51
CA ARG A 598 -2.38 -4.37 8.99
C ARG A 598 -2.39 -4.78 10.46
N ALA A 599 -1.22 -4.82 11.09
CA ALA A 599 -1.10 -5.05 12.52
C ALA A 599 -1.19 -3.72 13.31
N VAL A 600 -1.40 -3.81 14.62
CA VAL A 600 -1.19 -2.65 15.50
C VAL A 600 0.26 -2.21 15.36
N SER A 601 0.46 -0.93 15.10
CA SER A 601 1.80 -0.37 14.90
C SER A 601 2.62 -0.44 16.17
N THR A 602 3.88 -0.84 16.06
CA THR A 602 4.83 -1.00 17.16
C THR A 602 6.18 -0.38 16.82
N ALA A 603 7.03 -0.16 17.82
CA ALA A 603 8.39 0.30 17.61
C ALA A 603 9.20 -0.60 16.65
N ALA A 604 8.91 -1.91 16.64
CA ALA A 604 9.58 -2.84 15.73
C ALA A 604 9.11 -2.72 14.27
N THR A 605 7.87 -2.29 14.03
CA THR A 605 7.27 -2.24 12.69
C THR A 605 7.33 -0.87 12.02
N MET A 606 7.48 0.20 12.81
CA MET A 606 7.55 1.60 12.32
C MET A 606 9.01 2.04 12.25
N LYS A 607 9.54 2.16 11.03
CA LYS A 607 10.95 2.47 10.79
C LYS A 607 11.11 3.79 10.06
N LEU A 608 12.16 4.53 10.44
CA LEU A 608 12.64 5.73 9.76
C LEU A 608 14.09 5.51 9.36
N ALA A 609 14.49 5.98 8.19
CA ALA A 609 15.87 6.18 7.79
C ALA A 609 16.08 7.67 7.50
N VAL A 610 17.17 8.19 8.04
CA VAL A 610 17.60 9.58 7.90
C VAL A 610 18.93 9.61 7.17
N GLY A 611 18.99 10.33 6.07
CA GLY A 611 20.21 10.56 5.32
C GLY A 611 20.98 11.75 5.82
N ILE A 612 22.31 11.61 5.86
CA ILE A 612 23.28 12.62 6.27
C ILE A 612 24.36 12.70 5.18
N PRO A 613 24.01 13.25 4.00
CA PRO A 613 24.86 13.09 2.82
C PRO A 613 26.19 13.82 2.90
N ASP A 614 26.29 14.88 3.68
CA ASP A 614 27.50 15.68 3.81
C ASP A 614 28.38 15.25 4.99
N GLU A 615 27.96 14.23 5.76
CA GLU A 615 28.76 13.63 6.84
C GLU A 615 30.15 13.22 6.36
N ALA A 616 31.15 13.55 7.16
CA ALA A 616 32.54 13.21 6.88
C ALA A 616 32.91 11.87 7.54
N VAL A 617 33.26 10.85 6.76
CA VAL A 617 33.77 9.60 7.31
C VAL A 617 35.28 9.68 7.53
N GLY A 618 35.67 9.89 8.76
CA GLY A 618 37.05 10.16 9.14
C GLY A 618 37.55 11.48 8.55
N THR A 619 38.41 11.43 7.51
CA THR A 619 38.91 12.64 6.80
C THR A 619 38.30 12.79 5.40
N THR A 620 37.34 11.94 5.06
CA THR A 620 36.75 11.90 3.73
C THR A 620 35.48 12.74 3.74
N ALA A 621 35.55 13.95 3.20
CA ALA A 621 34.45 14.92 3.21
C ALA A 621 33.27 14.45 2.33
N SER A 622 32.05 14.68 2.80
CA SER A 622 30.78 14.34 2.14
C SER A 622 30.77 12.89 1.63
N ALA A 623 31.36 11.97 2.39
CA ALA A 623 31.24 10.53 2.11
C ALA A 623 29.78 10.07 2.37
N GLY A 624 29.17 10.70 3.35
CA GLY A 624 27.80 10.51 3.78
C GLY A 624 27.59 9.32 4.71
N ALA A 625 26.47 9.38 5.43
CA ALA A 625 26.00 8.34 6.34
C ALA A 625 24.47 8.22 6.29
N ILE A 626 23.96 7.14 6.87
CA ILE A 626 22.53 6.90 7.08
C ILE A 626 22.37 6.45 8.53
N THR A 627 21.38 6.99 9.23
CA THR A 627 20.94 6.39 10.48
C THR A 627 19.51 5.87 10.35
N THR A 628 19.23 4.73 11.00
CA THR A 628 17.91 4.10 10.99
C THR A 628 17.47 3.80 12.40
N PHE A 629 16.22 4.07 12.72
CA PHE A 629 15.65 3.84 14.06
C PHE A 629 14.11 3.67 14.00
N SER A 630 13.49 3.53 15.18
CA SER A 630 12.04 3.44 15.28
C SER A 630 11.39 4.81 15.33
N LEU A 631 10.29 5.01 14.57
CA LEU A 631 9.44 6.19 14.70
C LEU A 631 8.62 6.25 15.99
N LEU A 632 8.51 5.15 16.75
CA LEU A 632 7.70 5.03 17.96
C LEU A 632 8.55 4.79 19.23
N GLY A 633 9.86 4.89 19.12
CA GLY A 633 10.80 4.84 20.24
C GLY A 633 11.19 6.23 20.73
N ALA A 634 12.03 6.28 21.77
CA ALA A 634 12.79 7.49 22.05
C ALA A 634 13.84 7.72 20.94
N PRO A 635 14.36 8.94 20.76
CA PRO A 635 15.47 9.19 19.85
C PRO A 635 16.62 8.19 20.10
N GLY A 636 17.21 7.64 19.03
CA GLY A 636 18.23 6.63 19.11
C GLY A 636 17.77 5.20 19.47
N ASP A 637 16.50 4.97 19.83
CA ASP A 637 15.98 3.64 20.13
C ASP A 637 16.02 2.70 18.92
N GLY A 638 16.80 1.63 19.03
CA GLY A 638 16.92 0.66 17.96
C GLY A 638 17.76 1.14 16.77
N GLU A 639 18.59 2.12 16.99
CA GLU A 639 19.42 2.77 15.99
C GLU A 639 20.43 1.82 15.32
N ARG A 640 20.64 2.07 14.03
CA ARG A 640 21.73 1.54 13.23
C ARG A 640 22.36 2.67 12.42
N TRP A 641 23.64 2.97 12.71
CA TRP A 641 24.46 3.87 11.91
C TRP A 641 25.10 3.10 10.77
N ILE A 642 25.07 3.63 9.56
CA ILE A 642 25.52 2.94 8.34
C ILE A 642 26.44 3.87 7.54
N GLU A 643 27.66 3.41 7.29
CA GLU A 643 28.65 4.03 6.42
C GLU A 643 29.12 3.05 5.34
N THR A 644 29.77 3.57 4.31
CA THR A 644 30.37 2.72 3.29
C THR A 644 31.53 1.90 3.89
N GLY A 645 31.46 0.57 3.84
CA GLY A 645 32.53 -0.33 4.23
C GLY A 645 32.66 -0.61 5.73
N ASP A 646 31.73 -0.17 6.56
CA ASP A 646 31.67 -0.43 8.00
C ASP A 646 31.26 -1.87 8.36
N GLY A 647 30.81 -2.65 7.38
CA GLY A 647 30.34 -4.02 7.56
C GLY A 647 28.82 -4.15 7.67
N ASP A 648 28.08 -3.06 7.67
CA ASP A 648 26.62 -3.01 7.84
C ASP A 648 25.84 -3.14 6.53
N GLY A 649 26.53 -3.31 5.42
CA GLY A 649 25.91 -3.75 4.17
C GLY A 649 26.18 -2.88 2.97
N VAL A 650 26.66 -1.63 3.10
CA VAL A 650 27.10 -0.83 1.95
C VAL A 650 28.56 -1.18 1.66
N PRO A 651 28.85 -1.93 0.59
CA PRO A 651 30.21 -2.39 0.32
C PRO A 651 31.08 -1.26 -0.23
N GLY A 652 32.40 -1.36 -0.04
CA GLY A 652 33.37 -0.43 -0.61
C GLY A 652 34.21 0.27 0.44
N THR A 653 34.68 1.46 0.11
CA THR A 653 35.40 2.37 1.00
C THR A 653 34.82 3.76 0.85
N PRO A 654 34.76 4.56 1.93
CA PRO A 654 34.27 5.93 1.84
C PRO A 654 35.05 6.74 0.79
N GLY A 655 34.33 7.40 -0.09
CA GLY A 655 34.89 8.28 -1.12
C GLY A 655 34.32 9.69 -0.98
N ALA A 656 35.18 10.70 -1.21
CA ALA A 656 34.75 12.08 -1.11
C ALA A 656 33.63 12.41 -2.11
N LYS A 657 32.58 13.07 -1.62
CA LYS A 657 31.39 13.47 -2.41
C LYS A 657 30.61 12.27 -2.99
N GLN A 658 30.58 11.15 -2.30
CA GLN A 658 29.70 10.04 -2.63
C GLN A 658 28.27 10.25 -2.14
N TYR A 659 28.11 11.10 -1.11
CA TYR A 659 26.81 11.52 -0.58
C TYR A 659 25.91 10.34 -0.20
N LEU A 660 26.47 9.32 0.47
CA LEU A 660 25.67 8.22 1.01
C LEU A 660 24.53 8.79 1.88
N GLY A 661 23.32 8.30 1.70
CA GLY A 661 22.15 8.80 2.41
C GLY A 661 21.34 9.86 1.66
N LYS A 662 21.87 10.43 0.57
CA LYS A 662 21.11 11.42 -0.23
C LYS A 662 19.91 10.80 -0.95
N TYR A 663 20.02 9.54 -1.37
CA TYR A 663 19.00 8.83 -2.15
C TYR A 663 18.66 7.52 -1.45
N ILE A 664 17.58 7.53 -0.68
CA ILE A 664 17.14 6.40 0.14
C ILE A 664 15.65 6.14 -0.04
N HIS A 665 15.25 4.87 -0.04
CA HIS A 665 13.85 4.48 -0.10
C HIS A 665 13.59 3.18 0.66
N TYR A 666 12.69 3.20 1.65
CA TYR A 666 12.22 2.00 2.32
C TYR A 666 11.09 1.30 1.54
N THR A 667 11.21 -0.01 1.42
CA THR A 667 10.08 -0.90 1.17
C THR A 667 9.81 -1.77 2.40
N SER A 668 8.77 -2.60 2.33
CA SER A 668 8.50 -3.57 3.39
C SER A 668 9.55 -4.68 3.50
N THR A 669 10.49 -4.78 2.57
CA THR A 669 11.48 -5.85 2.45
C THR A 669 12.93 -5.35 2.63
N ALA A 670 13.23 -4.11 2.24
CA ALA A 670 14.59 -3.58 2.21
C ALA A 670 14.63 -2.04 2.37
N LEU A 671 15.81 -1.54 2.70
CA LEU A 671 16.18 -0.14 2.46
C LEU A 671 17.02 -0.09 1.18
N TYR A 672 16.51 0.59 0.18
CA TYR A 672 17.26 0.90 -1.03
C TYR A 672 18.10 2.14 -0.81
N VAL A 673 19.39 2.05 -1.18
CA VAL A 673 20.37 3.11 -1.01
C VAL A 673 21.05 3.38 -2.34
N GLY A 674 20.76 4.52 -2.92
CA GLY A 674 21.36 4.97 -4.16
C GLY A 674 22.69 5.69 -3.94
N MET A 675 23.66 5.38 -4.78
CA MET A 675 24.97 6.04 -4.83
C MET A 675 25.29 6.46 -6.27
N PRO A 676 24.60 7.48 -6.80
CA PRO A 676 24.79 7.93 -8.18
C PRO A 676 26.18 8.56 -8.43
N PHE A 677 26.87 8.99 -7.40
CA PHE A 677 28.19 9.63 -7.48
C PHE A 677 29.37 8.68 -7.18
N GLY A 678 29.14 7.37 -7.20
CA GLY A 678 30.19 6.38 -6.98
C GLY A 678 29.67 5.18 -6.16
N PRO A 679 30.49 4.13 -5.96
CA PRO A 679 31.86 3.95 -6.46
C PRO A 679 31.94 3.62 -7.96
N SER A 680 30.82 3.28 -8.60
CA SER A 680 30.76 3.01 -10.05
C SER A 680 30.75 4.33 -10.85
N ALA A 681 31.33 4.32 -12.04
CA ALA A 681 31.28 5.46 -12.97
C ALA A 681 29.86 5.79 -13.47
N HIS A 682 28.92 4.83 -13.33
CA HIS A 682 27.54 4.97 -13.77
C HIS A 682 26.55 5.07 -12.60
N GLY A 683 27.04 5.08 -11.35
CA GLY A 683 26.20 4.94 -10.15
C GLY A 683 25.91 3.50 -9.79
N THR A 684 25.30 3.30 -8.62
CA THR A 684 24.96 1.99 -8.03
C THR A 684 23.74 2.14 -7.14
N LEU A 685 22.92 1.09 -7.05
CA LEU A 685 21.86 0.97 -6.07
C LEU A 685 22.10 -0.29 -5.23
N TYR A 686 22.02 -0.14 -3.92
CA TYR A 686 22.09 -1.24 -2.96
C TYR A 686 20.73 -1.48 -2.32
N ALA A 687 20.28 -2.75 -2.25
CA ALA A 687 19.13 -3.15 -1.46
C ALA A 687 19.61 -3.83 -0.19
N LEU A 688 19.48 -3.15 0.94
CA LEU A 688 19.86 -3.61 2.26
C LEU A 688 18.66 -4.33 2.90
N PRO A 689 18.75 -5.65 3.19
CA PRO A 689 17.70 -6.33 3.93
C PRO A 689 17.36 -5.63 5.24
N LEU A 690 16.10 -5.68 5.69
CA LEU A 690 15.67 -5.03 6.93
C LEU A 690 16.50 -5.44 8.17
N SER A 691 17.08 -6.64 8.18
CA SER A 691 17.99 -7.09 9.26
C SER A 691 19.29 -6.28 9.32
N ASN A 692 19.73 -5.70 8.21
CA ASN A 692 20.96 -4.89 8.15
C ASN A 692 20.73 -3.48 8.72
N VAL A 693 19.49 -3.02 8.67
CA VAL A 693 19.06 -1.68 9.09
C VAL A 693 18.23 -1.71 10.39
N THR A 694 18.40 -2.77 11.18
CA THR A 694 17.73 -2.93 12.47
C THR A 694 18.77 -3.23 13.54
N ALA A 695 18.76 -2.53 14.66
CA ALA A 695 19.66 -2.76 15.78
C ALA A 695 19.68 -4.22 16.21
N GLY A 696 20.87 -4.79 16.40
CA GLY A 696 21.06 -6.19 16.76
C GLY A 696 20.65 -7.20 15.67
N GLY A 697 20.23 -6.72 14.48
CA GLY A 697 19.93 -7.58 13.35
C GLY A 697 21.18 -8.29 12.81
N THR A 698 20.97 -9.47 12.22
CA THR A 698 22.05 -10.21 11.58
C THR A 698 22.30 -9.64 10.19
N ILE A 699 23.54 -9.25 9.90
CA ILE A 699 23.92 -8.75 8.57
C ILE A 699 23.76 -9.87 7.55
N ALA A 700 22.90 -9.62 6.57
CA ALA A 700 22.63 -10.50 5.44
C ALA A 700 23.27 -9.94 4.15
N PRO A 701 23.46 -10.78 3.12
CA PRO A 701 23.99 -10.33 1.84
C PRO A 701 23.12 -9.22 1.22
N VAL A 702 23.78 -8.18 0.71
CA VAL A 702 23.16 -7.04 0.05
C VAL A 702 23.04 -7.33 -1.45
N THR A 703 21.89 -7.00 -2.03
CA THR A 703 21.73 -7.03 -3.47
C THR A 703 22.27 -5.73 -4.07
N THR A 704 23.10 -5.88 -5.10
CA THR A 704 23.69 -4.72 -5.80
C THR A 704 23.14 -4.67 -7.23
N TYR A 705 22.56 -3.54 -7.59
CA TYR A 705 22.16 -3.22 -8.96
C TYR A 705 23.16 -2.20 -9.52
N GLN A 706 23.78 -2.54 -10.64
CA GLN A 706 24.80 -1.71 -11.25
C GLN A 706 24.74 -1.83 -12.76
N PRO A 707 24.81 -0.72 -13.53
CA PRO A 707 24.95 -0.76 -14.97
C PRO A 707 26.13 -1.65 -15.41
N GLY A 708 25.88 -2.48 -16.44
CA GLY A 708 26.83 -3.49 -16.92
C GLY A 708 26.72 -4.86 -16.24
N THR A 709 25.81 -5.04 -15.27
CA THR A 709 25.58 -6.31 -14.59
C THR A 709 24.09 -6.67 -14.60
N GLY A 710 23.75 -7.94 -14.42
CA GLY A 710 22.35 -8.41 -14.23
C GLY A 710 21.40 -8.06 -15.40
N GLY A 711 21.89 -7.81 -16.59
CA GLY A 711 21.07 -7.39 -17.75
C GLY A 711 20.93 -5.87 -17.91
N LEU A 712 21.42 -5.08 -16.94
CA LEU A 712 21.42 -3.62 -17.06
C LEU A 712 22.49 -3.17 -18.06
N PRO A 713 22.18 -2.27 -19.03
CA PRO A 713 23.16 -1.71 -19.96
C PRO A 713 24.31 -1.01 -19.21
N ALA A 714 25.55 -1.14 -19.73
CA ALA A 714 26.74 -0.44 -19.19
C ALA A 714 26.75 1.02 -19.70
N ALA A 715 25.76 1.80 -19.30
CA ALA A 715 25.55 3.18 -19.73
C ALA A 715 24.88 3.97 -18.58
N GLY A 716 24.75 5.28 -18.78
CA GLY A 716 24.17 6.20 -17.80
C GLY A 716 25.25 6.94 -17.01
N VAL A 717 24.83 7.82 -16.11
CA VAL A 717 25.70 8.76 -15.38
C VAL A 717 25.41 8.72 -13.87
N ARG A 718 24.11 8.69 -13.47
CA ARG A 718 23.66 8.80 -12.07
C ARG A 718 22.62 7.73 -11.72
N PHE A 719 22.83 6.49 -12.15
CA PHE A 719 21.98 5.36 -11.80
C PHE A 719 21.86 5.21 -10.27
N GLY A 720 20.64 5.14 -9.77
CA GLY A 720 20.35 5.12 -8.33
C GLY A 720 20.00 6.49 -7.75
N TYR A 721 19.70 7.47 -8.60
CA TYR A 721 19.25 8.80 -8.18
C TYR A 721 17.88 8.73 -7.47
N ALA A 722 16.94 7.97 -8.01
CA ALA A 722 15.69 7.61 -7.36
C ALA A 722 15.43 6.12 -7.54
N ALA A 723 14.71 5.52 -6.59
CA ALA A 723 14.30 4.11 -6.67
C ALA A 723 12.89 3.92 -6.07
N ARG A 724 12.07 3.04 -6.69
CA ARG A 724 10.73 2.68 -6.21
C ARG A 724 10.42 1.22 -6.48
#